data_1dc9da341ef69f8b3b6ca2c89f18990f
#
_entry.id   1dc9da341ef69f8b3b6ca2c89f18990f
#
_cell.length_a   1.000
_cell.length_b   1.000
_cell.length_c   1.000
_cell.angle_alpha   90.00
_cell.angle_beta   90.00
_cell.angle_gamma   90.00
#
_symmetry.space_group_name_H-M   'P 1'
#
loop_
_entity.id
_entity.type
_entity.pdbx_description
1 polymer ?
#
loop_
_entity_poly.entity_id
_entity_poly.type
_entity_poly.pdbx_seq_one_letter_code
_entity_poly.pdbx_strand_id
1 'polypeptide(L)'
;MAKELEKNYNPAEIEPRLYEKWVANKYFHAEVDRSKKPFTIVMPPPNITGQLHMGHALDNTMQDILIRFKRMQGYNALWQPGTDHAAIATEVKVIEALKKEGIDKEDLGREKFLERVWDWRREYGGKIVNQLKKMGSSADWDRERFTMDEGNNKAVTEVFCKLYEKGYMYRGSRIVNWCPVCQTSISDAEVVHEEQDGFFWHINYPVVGEEGRFVEIATTRPETLLGDTAVAVNPEDERYKDIVGKMLKLPLTDREIPVIADEYVDKDFGTGCVKITPAHDPNDFEVGKRHNLEEINMMNDDATINKLGGKYAGMDRYEARKAMVADLDALGLLVKVVPHKHMVGTHDRCKTTVEPLVKPQWFVKMSEMAKPAKEAVVSGKLKLIPERMDKTYYNWLDNIRDWCVSRQLWWGHRIPAYYCQDCGETIVSKETVCTCPKCGSNNVKQDEDTLDTWFSSALWPFSTLGWPDKTEDLDYFFPTDVLVTGYDIIFFWVIRMVFSSIEQTGKLPFHTVLFHGLVRDDQGRKMSKSLGNGIDPLEVIDKYGADALRFTLITGNAPGNDMRFYWERVEASRNFANKIWNASRFIMMNIEKADITGIDAAMTADVDAAMKQYGFTLADKWILSKMNDLVQEVTDNMEKFELGIAVSKLYDFLWEEFCDWYIEMVKPRLWDDADETKAAALWTLKTVLTTGLKLLHPYMPFVTEEIFCTLTDEESIMISKWPEYDEAFDFKADEAAVDKIKEAVRGIRNVRTEMNVAPSRKASVYVVSPKEDIRAIFTASKNFFAMLGYANEVHVQADKSGIADDAVSVVIHDAAIYIPFAELVDIEKEIERLTKEQTKLEAEIKRASGMLANPKFVDKAPAAKVEEERAKLQKYTETLEQVKERLANIAK
;
A
#
# COMPACT_ATOMS: atom_id res chain seq x y z
N MET A 1 20.08 7.45 -39.90
CA MET A 1 20.61 8.40 -38.92
C MET A 1 20.63 7.65 -37.60
N ALA A 2 21.77 7.54 -36.93
CA ALA A 2 21.80 6.96 -35.59
C ALA A 2 20.84 7.73 -34.70
N LYS A 3 19.98 7.01 -33.95
CA LYS A 3 19.08 7.61 -32.98
C LYS A 3 19.94 8.01 -31.78
N GLU A 4 20.11 9.30 -31.51
CA GLU A 4 20.81 9.79 -30.32
C GLU A 4 19.80 10.08 -29.20
N LEU A 5 20.17 9.72 -27.99
CA LEU A 5 19.45 10.17 -26.80
C LEU A 5 19.74 11.65 -26.54
N GLU A 6 18.73 12.42 -26.18
CA GLU A 6 18.90 13.83 -25.81
C GLU A 6 19.84 13.99 -24.59
N LYS A 7 20.38 15.22 -24.42
CA LYS A 7 21.36 15.49 -23.37
C LYS A 7 20.80 15.17 -21.97
N ASN A 8 19.52 15.45 -21.73
CA ASN A 8 18.87 15.23 -20.44
C ASN A 8 17.61 14.39 -20.63
N TYR A 9 17.29 13.54 -19.69
CA TYR A 9 16.01 12.85 -19.63
C TYR A 9 14.89 13.83 -19.29
N ASN A 10 13.88 13.94 -20.17
CA ASN A 10 12.71 14.79 -19.99
C ASN A 10 11.43 13.94 -19.93
N PRO A 11 10.95 13.55 -18.73
CA PRO A 11 9.73 12.74 -18.59
C PRO A 11 8.50 13.37 -19.23
N ALA A 12 8.34 14.70 -19.12
CA ALA A 12 7.16 15.41 -19.60
C ALA A 12 6.96 15.30 -21.14
N GLU A 13 8.02 15.08 -21.90
CA GLU A 13 7.95 14.87 -23.36
C GLU A 13 7.92 13.39 -23.74
N ILE A 14 8.67 12.57 -23.02
CA ILE A 14 8.87 11.15 -23.34
C ILE A 14 7.66 10.31 -22.94
N GLU A 15 7.17 10.48 -21.68
CA GLU A 15 6.14 9.61 -21.12
C GLU A 15 4.82 9.63 -21.90
N PRO A 16 4.23 10.80 -22.26
CA PRO A 16 2.99 10.83 -23.02
C PRO A 16 3.13 10.18 -24.41
N ARG A 17 4.23 10.47 -25.11
CA ARG A 17 4.50 9.93 -26.45
C ARG A 17 4.64 8.41 -26.45
N LEU A 18 5.35 7.87 -25.48
CA LEU A 18 5.51 6.42 -25.35
C LEU A 18 4.20 5.74 -24.97
N TYR A 19 3.43 6.33 -24.05
CA TYR A 19 2.16 5.77 -23.65
C TYR A 19 1.17 5.71 -24.82
N GLU A 20 1.07 6.78 -25.62
CA GLU A 20 0.25 6.80 -26.83
C GLU A 20 0.70 5.73 -27.84
N LYS A 21 2.02 5.54 -28.03
CA LYS A 21 2.57 4.47 -28.87
C LYS A 21 2.13 3.09 -28.39
N TRP A 22 2.22 2.80 -27.08
CA TRP A 22 1.84 1.50 -26.52
C TRP A 22 0.35 1.19 -26.69
N VAL A 23 -0.51 2.17 -26.46
CA VAL A 23 -1.97 2.05 -26.65
C VAL A 23 -2.30 1.85 -28.12
N ALA A 24 -1.72 2.64 -29.01
CA ALA A 24 -1.97 2.56 -30.46
C ALA A 24 -1.57 1.19 -31.04
N ASN A 25 -0.47 0.61 -30.55
CA ASN A 25 -0.01 -0.71 -30.98
C ASN A 25 -0.66 -1.87 -30.21
N LYS A 26 -1.61 -1.58 -29.29
CA LYS A 26 -2.34 -2.57 -28.52
C LYS A 26 -1.46 -3.54 -27.70
N TYR A 27 -0.32 -3.08 -27.19
CA TYR A 27 0.59 -3.93 -26.40
C TYR A 27 -0.02 -4.38 -25.07
N PHE A 28 -1.08 -3.72 -24.61
CA PHE A 28 -1.79 -4.05 -23.37
C PHE A 28 -2.94 -5.03 -23.59
N HIS A 29 -3.39 -5.20 -24.85
CA HIS A 29 -4.56 -5.99 -25.19
C HIS A 29 -4.26 -7.49 -25.15
N ALA A 30 -5.13 -8.25 -24.50
CA ALA A 30 -5.05 -9.69 -24.40
C ALA A 30 -6.32 -10.33 -25.01
N GLU A 31 -6.13 -11.15 -26.05
CA GLU A 31 -7.17 -11.98 -26.62
C GLU A 31 -6.95 -13.44 -26.23
N VAL A 32 -8.00 -14.28 -26.32
CA VAL A 32 -7.88 -15.70 -26.03
C VAL A 32 -6.88 -16.35 -26.98
N ASP A 33 -5.75 -16.78 -26.46
CA ASP A 33 -4.70 -17.50 -27.19
C ASP A 33 -4.32 -18.77 -26.42
N ARG A 34 -4.89 -19.90 -26.80
CA ARG A 34 -4.69 -21.18 -26.12
C ARG A 34 -3.28 -21.78 -26.32
N SER A 35 -2.45 -21.16 -27.14
CA SER A 35 -1.03 -21.53 -27.27
C SER A 35 -0.17 -20.98 -26.14
N LYS A 36 -0.67 -19.97 -25.40
CA LYS A 36 -0.01 -19.31 -24.28
C LYS A 36 -0.73 -19.62 -22.97
N LYS A 37 0.02 -19.60 -21.88
CA LYS A 37 -0.55 -19.67 -20.55
C LYS A 37 -1.12 -18.29 -20.15
N PRO A 38 -2.39 -18.18 -19.69
CA PRO A 38 -2.91 -16.92 -19.20
C PRO A 38 -2.25 -16.50 -17.90
N PHE A 39 -2.17 -15.20 -17.68
CA PHE A 39 -1.90 -14.59 -16.37
C PHE A 39 -2.83 -13.39 -16.21
N THR A 40 -3.72 -13.44 -15.25
CA THR A 40 -4.81 -12.48 -15.13
C THR A 40 -4.78 -11.78 -13.77
N ILE A 41 -4.86 -10.45 -13.80
CA ILE A 41 -5.14 -9.62 -12.63
C ILE A 41 -6.40 -8.81 -12.90
N VAL A 42 -7.35 -8.80 -11.96
CA VAL A 42 -8.44 -7.82 -11.97
C VAL A 42 -8.03 -6.62 -11.13
N MET A 43 -8.09 -5.44 -11.72
CA MET A 43 -7.78 -4.21 -11.01
C MET A 43 -8.84 -3.96 -9.93
N PRO A 44 -8.47 -3.67 -8.66
CA PRO A 44 -9.42 -3.11 -7.71
C PRO A 44 -10.07 -1.86 -8.30
N PRO A 45 -11.38 -1.88 -8.57
CA PRO A 45 -11.99 -0.80 -9.32
C PRO A 45 -12.06 0.46 -8.46
N PRO A 46 -11.39 1.56 -8.82
CA PRO A 46 -11.45 2.78 -8.03
C PRO A 46 -12.86 3.36 -7.99
N ASN A 47 -13.23 3.86 -6.81
CA ASN A 47 -14.49 4.54 -6.58
C ASN A 47 -14.57 5.87 -7.34
N ILE A 48 -15.67 6.14 -8.05
CA ILE A 48 -15.89 7.40 -8.79
C ILE A 48 -16.18 8.61 -7.88
N THR A 49 -15.63 8.63 -6.67
CA THR A 49 -15.85 9.67 -5.65
C THR A 49 -14.88 10.84 -5.72
N GLY A 50 -13.87 10.76 -6.59
CA GLY A 50 -12.86 11.81 -6.76
C GLY A 50 -11.57 11.30 -7.40
N GLN A 51 -10.50 12.06 -7.21
CA GLN A 51 -9.18 11.75 -7.76
C GLN A 51 -8.52 10.61 -6.97
N LEU A 52 -7.62 9.89 -7.65
CA LEU A 52 -6.76 8.87 -7.04
C LEU A 52 -5.81 9.50 -6.00
N HIS A 53 -5.38 8.70 -5.05
CA HIS A 53 -4.40 9.06 -4.03
C HIS A 53 -3.20 8.09 -4.04
N MET A 54 -2.18 8.35 -3.22
CA MET A 54 -0.95 7.54 -3.18
C MET A 54 -1.17 6.05 -2.93
N GLY A 55 -2.22 5.67 -2.17
CA GLY A 55 -2.58 4.25 -1.99
C GLY A 55 -2.97 3.58 -3.30
N HIS A 56 -3.73 4.26 -4.15
CA HIS A 56 -4.05 3.74 -5.49
C HIS A 56 -2.80 3.69 -6.39
N ALA A 57 -1.89 4.68 -6.27
CA ALA A 57 -0.64 4.66 -7.03
C ALA A 57 0.23 3.46 -6.66
N LEU A 58 0.34 3.13 -5.36
CA LEU A 58 1.05 1.94 -4.89
C LEU A 58 0.40 0.66 -5.42
N ASP A 59 -0.90 0.50 -5.20
CA ASP A 59 -1.68 -0.67 -5.62
C ASP A 59 -1.53 -0.95 -7.12
N ASN A 60 -1.76 0.07 -7.94
CA ASN A 60 -1.66 -0.06 -9.40
C ASN A 60 -0.21 -0.30 -9.87
N THR A 61 0.79 0.31 -9.21
CA THR A 61 2.20 0.09 -9.55
C THR A 61 2.59 -1.37 -9.31
N MET A 62 2.18 -1.98 -8.20
CA MET A 62 2.47 -3.38 -7.90
C MET A 62 1.84 -4.32 -8.94
N GLN A 63 0.59 -4.07 -9.33
CA GLN A 63 -0.09 -4.85 -10.36
C GLN A 63 0.61 -4.73 -11.71
N ASP A 64 0.93 -3.51 -12.13
CA ASP A 64 1.59 -3.25 -13.42
C ASP A 64 2.96 -3.91 -13.52
N ILE A 65 3.74 -3.93 -12.42
CA ILE A 65 5.02 -4.63 -12.37
C ILE A 65 4.84 -6.12 -12.65
N LEU A 66 3.87 -6.76 -12.01
CA LEU A 66 3.59 -8.19 -12.21
C LEU A 66 3.10 -8.48 -13.63
N ILE A 67 2.22 -7.65 -14.16
CA ILE A 67 1.70 -7.80 -15.54
C ILE A 67 2.81 -7.64 -16.57
N ARG A 68 3.69 -6.63 -16.44
CA ARG A 68 4.82 -6.43 -17.36
C ARG A 68 5.82 -7.57 -17.28
N PHE A 69 6.15 -8.00 -16.07
CA PHE A 69 7.01 -9.16 -15.84
C PHE A 69 6.48 -10.42 -16.53
N LYS A 70 5.22 -10.77 -16.28
CA LYS A 70 4.59 -11.97 -16.88
C LYS A 70 4.43 -11.86 -18.40
N ARG A 71 4.15 -10.67 -18.91
CA ARG A 71 4.11 -10.43 -20.37
C ARG A 71 5.45 -10.69 -21.01
N MET A 72 6.55 -10.20 -20.43
CA MET A 72 7.91 -10.45 -20.92
C MET A 72 8.34 -11.92 -20.77
N GLN A 73 7.78 -12.66 -19.79
CA GLN A 73 7.94 -14.13 -19.69
C GLN A 73 7.14 -14.91 -20.74
N GLY A 74 6.36 -14.25 -21.60
CA GLY A 74 5.61 -14.88 -22.68
C GLY A 74 4.21 -15.36 -22.30
N TYR A 75 3.72 -15.01 -21.10
CA TYR A 75 2.32 -15.24 -20.73
C TYR A 75 1.38 -14.37 -21.55
N ASN A 76 0.15 -14.84 -21.73
CA ASN A 76 -0.95 -14.02 -22.19
C ASN A 76 -1.48 -13.22 -20.98
N ALA A 77 -0.92 -12.04 -20.75
CA ALA A 77 -1.14 -11.28 -19.54
C ALA A 77 -2.31 -10.30 -19.71
N LEU A 78 -3.41 -10.56 -19.00
CA LEU A 78 -4.58 -9.68 -18.93
C LEU A 78 -4.60 -8.90 -17.61
N TRP A 79 -4.53 -7.59 -17.68
CA TRP A 79 -4.88 -6.72 -16.56
C TRP A 79 -6.22 -6.05 -16.84
N GLN A 80 -7.28 -6.59 -16.20
CA GLN A 80 -8.67 -6.17 -16.40
C GLN A 80 -8.97 -4.88 -15.64
N PRO A 81 -9.15 -3.72 -16.29
CA PRO A 81 -9.45 -2.47 -15.62
C PRO A 81 -10.94 -2.24 -15.42
N GLY A 82 -11.25 -1.30 -14.54
CA GLY A 82 -12.61 -0.76 -14.37
C GLY A 82 -12.74 0.22 -13.22
N THR A 83 -13.97 0.68 -12.98
CA THR A 83 -14.33 1.61 -11.91
C THR A 83 -15.55 1.13 -11.14
N ASP A 84 -15.65 1.52 -9.87
CA ASP A 84 -16.77 1.17 -8.99
C ASP A 84 -17.73 2.36 -8.82
N HIS A 85 -19.03 2.05 -8.86
CA HIS A 85 -20.10 3.04 -8.65
C HIS A 85 -20.16 3.57 -7.21
N ALA A 86 -19.64 2.85 -6.23
CA ALA A 86 -19.46 3.24 -4.83
C ALA A 86 -20.72 3.87 -4.20
N ALA A 87 -21.82 3.15 -4.27
CA ALA A 87 -23.19 3.56 -3.92
C ALA A 87 -23.31 4.75 -2.94
N ILE A 88 -23.14 4.55 -1.63
CA ILE A 88 -23.26 5.60 -0.60
C ILE A 88 -22.29 6.74 -0.86
N ALA A 89 -21.02 6.42 -1.12
CA ALA A 89 -19.97 7.42 -1.21
C ALA A 89 -20.17 8.38 -2.39
N THR A 90 -20.64 7.87 -3.53
CA THR A 90 -20.95 8.67 -4.72
C THR A 90 -22.21 9.50 -4.51
N GLU A 91 -23.28 8.90 -3.96
CA GLU A 91 -24.51 9.61 -3.67
C GLU A 91 -24.28 10.81 -2.75
N VAL A 92 -23.52 10.63 -1.65
CA VAL A 92 -23.12 11.72 -0.74
C VAL A 92 -22.39 12.84 -1.48
N LYS A 93 -21.45 12.50 -2.39
CA LYS A 93 -20.69 13.50 -3.15
C LYS A 93 -21.57 14.31 -4.11
N VAL A 94 -22.50 13.65 -4.76
CA VAL A 94 -23.46 14.33 -5.65
C VAL A 94 -24.42 15.22 -4.85
N ILE A 95 -24.91 14.75 -3.70
CA ILE A 95 -25.74 15.57 -2.79
C ILE A 95 -24.96 16.81 -2.31
N GLU A 96 -23.67 16.63 -1.91
CA GLU A 96 -22.81 17.76 -1.53
C GLU A 96 -22.66 18.79 -2.68
N ALA A 97 -22.55 18.32 -3.92
CA ALA A 97 -22.46 19.18 -5.10
C ALA A 97 -23.79 19.93 -5.35
N LEU A 98 -24.93 19.22 -5.29
CA LEU A 98 -26.26 19.80 -5.44
C LEU A 98 -26.54 20.86 -4.38
N LYS A 99 -26.19 20.61 -3.12
CA LYS A 99 -26.34 21.58 -2.01
C LYS A 99 -25.57 22.89 -2.27
N LYS A 100 -24.41 22.82 -2.91
CA LYS A 100 -23.66 24.04 -3.31
C LYS A 100 -24.39 24.82 -4.41
N GLU A 101 -25.22 24.17 -5.22
CA GLU A 101 -26.09 24.76 -6.22
C GLU A 101 -27.42 25.23 -5.63
N GLY A 102 -27.68 24.95 -4.32
CA GLY A 102 -28.94 25.30 -3.64
C GLY A 102 -30.11 24.36 -3.98
N ILE A 103 -29.81 23.13 -4.40
CA ILE A 103 -30.78 22.12 -4.81
C ILE A 103 -30.80 20.97 -3.81
N ASP A 104 -31.98 20.58 -3.34
CA ASP A 104 -32.19 19.39 -2.55
C ASP A 104 -32.47 18.18 -3.46
N LYS A 105 -31.98 16.99 -3.04
CA LYS A 105 -32.16 15.72 -3.77
C LYS A 105 -33.64 15.39 -3.99
N GLU A 106 -34.45 15.60 -2.97
CA GLU A 106 -35.89 15.30 -2.95
C GLU A 106 -36.67 16.19 -3.95
N ASP A 107 -36.25 17.46 -4.13
CA ASP A 107 -36.86 18.38 -5.07
C ASP A 107 -36.62 17.99 -6.54
N LEU A 108 -35.48 17.31 -6.82
CA LEU A 108 -35.20 16.77 -8.15
C LEU A 108 -36.05 15.56 -8.50
N GLY A 109 -36.31 14.70 -7.51
CA GLY A 109 -36.87 13.39 -7.70
C GLY A 109 -35.83 12.38 -8.25
N ARG A 110 -36.14 11.06 -8.14
CA ARG A 110 -35.19 9.98 -8.39
C ARG A 110 -34.60 10.00 -9.81
N GLU A 111 -35.40 10.23 -10.85
CA GLU A 111 -34.95 10.14 -12.24
C GLU A 111 -33.90 11.22 -12.54
N LYS A 112 -34.19 12.49 -12.24
CA LYS A 112 -33.27 13.59 -12.50
C LYS A 112 -32.02 13.52 -11.60
N PHE A 113 -32.16 13.02 -10.39
CA PHE A 113 -31.01 12.78 -9.53
C PHE A 113 -30.07 11.72 -10.13
N LEU A 114 -30.61 10.62 -10.65
CA LEU A 114 -29.82 9.61 -11.32
C LEU A 114 -29.11 10.14 -12.58
N GLU A 115 -29.76 11.01 -13.36
CA GLU A 115 -29.10 11.70 -14.48
C GLU A 115 -27.85 12.46 -14.02
N ARG A 116 -27.96 13.22 -12.91
CA ARG A 116 -26.82 13.94 -12.30
C ARG A 116 -25.71 13.01 -11.83
N VAL A 117 -26.04 11.84 -11.29
CA VAL A 117 -25.03 10.84 -10.87
C VAL A 117 -24.35 10.21 -12.10
N TRP A 118 -25.09 9.96 -13.19
CA TRP A 118 -24.47 9.47 -14.42
C TRP A 118 -23.53 10.52 -15.06
N ASP A 119 -23.87 11.83 -14.98
CA ASP A 119 -22.97 12.92 -15.39
C ASP A 119 -21.69 12.92 -14.54
N TRP A 120 -21.84 12.79 -13.24
CA TRP A 120 -20.73 12.65 -12.31
C TRP A 120 -19.82 11.45 -12.65
N ARG A 121 -20.41 10.29 -12.95
CA ARG A 121 -19.67 9.11 -13.40
C ARG A 121 -18.87 9.37 -14.67
N ARG A 122 -19.46 10.06 -15.67
CA ARG A 122 -18.76 10.38 -16.93
C ARG A 122 -17.55 11.27 -16.67
N GLU A 123 -17.68 12.25 -15.80
CA GLU A 123 -16.61 13.18 -15.47
C GLU A 123 -15.49 12.49 -14.66
N TYR A 124 -15.82 11.91 -13.53
CA TYR A 124 -14.80 11.38 -12.59
C TYR A 124 -14.24 10.03 -13.01
N GLY A 125 -15.02 9.18 -13.66
CA GLY A 125 -14.51 7.94 -14.24
C GLY A 125 -13.45 8.22 -15.30
N GLY A 126 -13.70 9.17 -16.20
CA GLY A 126 -12.72 9.61 -17.20
C GLY A 126 -11.45 10.20 -16.58
N LYS A 127 -11.57 11.00 -15.52
CA LYS A 127 -10.41 11.55 -14.77
C LYS A 127 -9.56 10.44 -14.17
N ILE A 128 -10.17 9.45 -13.53
CA ILE A 128 -9.49 8.30 -12.91
C ILE A 128 -8.70 7.51 -13.95
N VAL A 129 -9.32 7.15 -15.07
CA VAL A 129 -8.66 6.44 -16.17
C VAL A 129 -7.46 7.23 -16.70
N ASN A 130 -7.60 8.54 -16.87
CA ASN A 130 -6.50 9.40 -17.31
C ASN A 130 -5.35 9.46 -16.27
N GLN A 131 -5.65 9.47 -14.98
CA GLN A 131 -4.63 9.40 -13.92
C GLN A 131 -3.87 8.06 -13.97
N LEU A 132 -4.57 6.93 -14.15
CA LEU A 132 -3.95 5.62 -14.31
C LEU A 132 -3.04 5.55 -15.54
N LYS A 133 -3.49 6.13 -16.67
CA LYS A 133 -2.68 6.22 -17.90
C LYS A 133 -1.41 7.05 -17.69
N LYS A 134 -1.49 8.18 -16.99
CA LYS A 134 -0.33 9.01 -16.64
C LYS A 134 0.67 8.29 -15.72
N MET A 135 0.21 7.38 -14.86
CA MET A 135 1.09 6.54 -14.05
C MET A 135 1.79 5.42 -14.86
N GLY A 136 1.47 5.28 -16.13
CA GLY A 136 2.04 4.26 -17.00
C GLY A 136 1.38 2.88 -16.86
N SER A 137 0.17 2.80 -16.31
CA SER A 137 -0.55 1.53 -16.11
C SER A 137 -0.82 0.83 -17.45
N SER A 138 -0.36 -0.40 -17.61
CA SER A 138 -0.49 -1.21 -18.83
C SER A 138 -1.74 -2.10 -18.81
N ALA A 139 -2.85 -1.54 -18.34
CA ALA A 139 -4.14 -2.23 -18.31
C ALA A 139 -4.78 -2.31 -19.71
N ASP A 140 -5.59 -3.32 -19.92
CA ASP A 140 -6.31 -3.52 -21.19
C ASP A 140 -7.53 -2.59 -21.28
N TRP A 141 -7.31 -1.37 -21.75
CA TRP A 141 -8.34 -0.33 -21.83
C TRP A 141 -9.46 -0.64 -22.81
N ASP A 142 -9.27 -1.58 -23.74
CA ASP A 142 -10.33 -2.04 -24.62
C ASP A 142 -11.37 -2.89 -23.86
N ARG A 143 -11.00 -3.38 -22.67
CA ARG A 143 -11.84 -4.18 -21.76
C ARG A 143 -12.30 -3.43 -20.52
N GLU A 144 -12.23 -2.08 -20.51
CA GLU A 144 -12.67 -1.30 -19.35
C GLU A 144 -14.11 -1.62 -18.95
N ARG A 145 -14.34 -1.89 -17.67
CA ARG A 145 -15.65 -2.24 -17.12
C ARG A 145 -16.09 -1.24 -16.04
N PHE A 146 -17.37 -1.24 -15.79
CA PHE A 146 -17.98 -0.47 -14.70
C PHE A 146 -18.91 -1.36 -13.90
N THR A 147 -18.87 -1.31 -12.57
CA THR A 147 -19.67 -2.22 -11.72
C THR A 147 -21.17 -2.14 -11.95
N MET A 148 -21.70 -1.06 -12.57
CA MET A 148 -23.09 -0.93 -12.97
C MET A 148 -23.30 -1.00 -14.51
N ASP A 149 -22.35 -1.51 -15.27
CA ASP A 149 -22.61 -1.77 -16.70
C ASP A 149 -23.63 -2.92 -16.88
N GLU A 150 -24.13 -3.09 -18.09
CA GLU A 150 -25.20 -4.04 -18.40
C GLU A 150 -24.82 -5.48 -18.00
N GLY A 151 -23.59 -5.91 -18.31
CA GLY A 151 -23.11 -7.27 -17.98
C GLY A 151 -22.99 -7.49 -16.46
N ASN A 152 -22.44 -6.52 -15.73
CA ASN A 152 -22.37 -6.62 -14.27
C ASN A 152 -23.74 -6.55 -13.62
N ASN A 153 -24.66 -5.72 -14.14
CA ASN A 153 -26.04 -5.67 -13.64
C ASN A 153 -26.77 -7.01 -13.85
N LYS A 154 -26.57 -7.67 -14.99
CA LYS A 154 -27.07 -9.03 -15.26
C LYS A 154 -26.52 -10.02 -14.24
N ALA A 155 -25.21 -9.97 -13.97
CA ALA A 155 -24.57 -10.84 -12.99
C ALA A 155 -25.11 -10.63 -11.58
N VAL A 156 -25.29 -9.39 -11.15
CA VAL A 156 -25.86 -9.03 -9.84
C VAL A 156 -27.27 -9.59 -9.68
N THR A 157 -28.12 -9.39 -10.68
CA THR A 157 -29.50 -9.89 -10.70
C THR A 157 -29.52 -11.43 -10.64
N GLU A 158 -28.66 -12.10 -11.41
CA GLU A 158 -28.53 -13.56 -11.40
C GLU A 158 -28.17 -14.09 -10.01
N VAL A 159 -27.16 -13.47 -9.35
CA VAL A 159 -26.72 -13.87 -8.00
C VAL A 159 -27.82 -13.69 -6.98
N PHE A 160 -28.51 -12.53 -7.01
CA PHE A 160 -29.60 -12.27 -6.08
C PHE A 160 -30.71 -13.34 -6.18
N CYS A 161 -31.17 -13.62 -7.40
CA CYS A 161 -32.20 -14.61 -7.66
C CYS A 161 -31.77 -16.03 -7.22
N LYS A 162 -30.54 -16.45 -7.57
CA LYS A 162 -30.01 -17.76 -7.16
C LYS A 162 -29.88 -17.91 -5.65
N LEU A 163 -29.42 -16.89 -4.94
CA LEU A 163 -29.31 -16.92 -3.47
C LEU A 163 -30.69 -16.98 -2.84
N TYR A 164 -31.69 -16.30 -3.41
CA TYR A 164 -33.08 -16.36 -2.96
C TYR A 164 -33.67 -17.74 -3.15
N GLU A 165 -33.53 -18.34 -4.33
CA GLU A 165 -33.98 -19.70 -4.65
C GLU A 165 -33.40 -20.75 -3.70
N LYS A 166 -32.11 -20.60 -3.32
CA LYS A 166 -31.43 -21.47 -2.36
C LYS A 166 -31.80 -21.18 -0.89
N GLY A 167 -32.59 -20.13 -0.63
CA GLY A 167 -32.95 -19.71 0.72
C GLY A 167 -31.81 -19.08 1.53
N TYR A 168 -30.74 -18.64 0.86
CA TYR A 168 -29.66 -17.87 1.47
C TYR A 168 -29.96 -16.38 1.48
N MET A 169 -30.73 -15.87 0.55
CA MET A 169 -31.24 -14.49 0.56
C MET A 169 -32.63 -14.47 1.21
N TYR A 170 -32.86 -13.59 2.16
CA TYR A 170 -34.16 -13.44 2.81
C TYR A 170 -34.42 -12.00 3.24
N ARG A 171 -35.70 -11.63 3.34
CA ARG A 171 -36.13 -10.35 3.91
C ARG A 171 -36.59 -10.57 5.34
N GLY A 172 -36.09 -9.75 6.28
CA GLY A 172 -36.47 -9.86 7.69
C GLY A 172 -36.26 -8.58 8.45
N SER A 173 -37.03 -8.39 9.53
CA SER A 173 -36.82 -7.30 10.48
C SER A 173 -35.72 -7.72 11.45
N ARG A 174 -34.63 -6.96 11.43
CA ARG A 174 -33.48 -7.14 12.34
C ARG A 174 -32.93 -5.78 12.74
N ILE A 175 -32.21 -5.75 13.83
CA ILE A 175 -31.47 -4.55 14.22
C ILE A 175 -30.30 -4.36 13.25
N VAL A 176 -30.18 -3.15 12.72
CA VAL A 176 -29.13 -2.75 11.77
C VAL A 176 -28.48 -1.45 12.21
N ASN A 177 -27.25 -1.21 11.82
CA ASN A 177 -26.62 0.08 11.96
C ASN A 177 -27.27 1.06 10.97
N TRP A 178 -27.88 2.10 11.48
CA TRP A 178 -28.57 3.10 10.69
C TRP A 178 -27.85 4.44 10.75
N CYS A 179 -27.58 5.05 9.60
CA CYS A 179 -27.05 6.40 9.55
C CYS A 179 -28.21 7.42 9.40
N PRO A 180 -28.49 8.26 10.40
CA PRO A 180 -29.60 9.20 10.34
C PRO A 180 -29.40 10.34 9.36
N VAL A 181 -28.16 10.65 8.98
CA VAL A 181 -27.84 11.70 8.00
C VAL A 181 -27.96 11.17 6.56
N CYS A 182 -27.44 9.98 6.31
CA CYS A 182 -27.55 9.34 4.98
C CYS A 182 -28.90 8.62 4.81
N GLN A 183 -29.66 8.42 5.89
CA GLN A 183 -30.96 7.74 5.97
C GLN A 183 -30.92 6.33 5.32
N THR A 184 -29.87 5.59 5.60
CA THR A 184 -29.66 4.23 5.08
C THR A 184 -28.99 3.33 6.13
N SER A 185 -29.19 2.02 5.99
CA SER A 185 -28.43 1.01 6.70
C SER A 185 -26.97 1.03 6.23
N ILE A 186 -26.05 0.77 7.15
CA ILE A 186 -24.61 0.61 6.88
C ILE A 186 -24.14 -0.73 7.47
N SER A 187 -23.08 -1.29 6.90
CA SER A 187 -22.50 -2.53 7.40
C SER A 187 -21.70 -2.32 8.71
N ASP A 188 -21.52 -3.36 9.51
CA ASP A 188 -20.70 -3.28 10.73
C ASP A 188 -19.29 -2.76 10.47
N ALA A 189 -18.75 -3.07 9.32
CA ALA A 189 -17.41 -2.67 8.93
C ALA A 189 -17.29 -1.18 8.52
N GLU A 190 -18.42 -0.51 8.20
CA GLU A 190 -18.50 0.93 7.91
C GLU A 190 -18.67 1.76 9.20
N VAL A 191 -18.79 1.09 10.37
CA VAL A 191 -18.88 1.74 11.67
C VAL A 191 -17.50 1.87 12.29
N VAL A 192 -17.04 3.10 12.45
CA VAL A 192 -15.77 3.43 13.13
C VAL A 192 -16.06 3.72 14.59
N HIS A 193 -15.43 3.00 15.49
CA HIS A 193 -15.59 3.22 16.92
C HIS A 193 -14.55 4.22 17.42
N GLU A 194 -15.03 5.33 17.98
CA GLU A 194 -14.19 6.41 18.50
C GLU A 194 -14.48 6.63 19.97
N GLU A 195 -13.45 6.84 20.80
CA GLU A 195 -13.63 7.19 22.20
C GLU A 195 -14.21 8.61 22.30
N GLN A 196 -15.35 8.76 22.95
CA GLN A 196 -16.00 10.03 23.17
C GLN A 196 -16.29 10.25 24.64
N ASP A 197 -16.22 11.52 25.06
CA ASP A 197 -16.62 11.93 26.39
C ASP A 197 -18.17 11.90 26.49
N GLY A 198 -18.67 11.19 27.48
CA GLY A 198 -20.09 11.04 27.74
C GLY A 198 -20.37 10.95 29.24
N PHE A 199 -21.52 10.42 29.58
CA PHE A 199 -21.95 10.28 30.95
C PHE A 199 -22.71 8.96 31.16
N PHE A 200 -22.65 8.42 32.36
CA PHE A 200 -23.67 7.51 32.89
C PHE A 200 -24.70 8.30 33.64
N TRP A 201 -25.93 8.21 33.20
CA TRP A 201 -27.09 8.70 33.93
C TRP A 201 -27.66 7.56 34.75
N HIS A 202 -27.66 7.72 36.07
CA HIS A 202 -28.21 6.78 37.04
C HIS A 202 -29.66 7.16 37.34
N ILE A 203 -30.57 6.26 37.01
CA ILE A 203 -32.02 6.50 37.03
C ILE A 203 -32.73 5.44 37.88
N ASN A 204 -33.60 5.85 38.78
CA ASN A 204 -34.43 4.98 39.59
C ASN A 204 -35.74 4.56 38.88
N TYR A 205 -35.95 3.27 38.74
CA TYR A 205 -37.19 2.68 38.24
C TYR A 205 -38.02 2.16 39.43
N PRO A 206 -39.20 2.74 39.74
CA PRO A 206 -39.98 2.34 40.87
C PRO A 206 -40.52 0.90 40.72
N VAL A 207 -40.49 0.12 41.79
CA VAL A 207 -41.10 -1.21 41.83
C VAL A 207 -42.62 -1.08 42.04
N VAL A 208 -43.41 -1.68 41.16
CA VAL A 208 -44.88 -1.61 41.24
C VAL A 208 -45.38 -2.30 42.48
N GLY A 209 -46.24 -1.61 43.26
CA GLY A 209 -46.81 -2.11 44.51
C GLY A 209 -45.90 -2.06 45.74
N GLU A 210 -44.68 -1.53 45.64
CA GLU A 210 -43.72 -1.37 46.74
C GLU A 210 -43.27 0.10 46.87
N GLU A 211 -43.97 0.86 47.67
CA GLU A 211 -43.71 2.29 47.85
C GLU A 211 -42.28 2.55 48.37
N GLY A 212 -41.54 3.43 47.73
CA GLY A 212 -40.14 3.79 48.09
C GLY A 212 -39.07 2.78 47.67
N ARG A 213 -39.43 1.70 46.95
CA ARG A 213 -38.47 0.75 46.41
C ARG A 213 -38.19 1.03 44.95
N PHE A 214 -36.90 1.05 44.60
CA PHE A 214 -36.43 1.36 43.26
C PHE A 214 -35.39 0.35 42.78
N VAL A 215 -35.25 0.21 41.45
CA VAL A 215 -34.11 -0.43 40.78
C VAL A 215 -33.32 0.66 40.09
N GLU A 216 -32.04 0.82 40.46
CA GLU A 216 -31.17 1.82 39.88
C GLU A 216 -30.55 1.29 38.58
N ILE A 217 -30.78 2.00 37.50
CA ILE A 217 -30.23 1.72 36.18
C ILE A 217 -29.21 2.77 35.82
N ALA A 218 -28.05 2.35 35.23
CA ALA A 218 -27.10 3.27 34.66
C ALA A 218 -27.08 3.13 33.12
N THR A 219 -27.30 4.25 32.40
CA THR A 219 -27.33 4.26 30.94
C THR A 219 -26.54 5.39 30.35
N THR A 220 -25.92 5.17 29.18
CA THR A 220 -25.29 6.22 28.35
C THR A 220 -26.28 6.86 27.38
N ARG A 221 -27.50 6.29 27.23
CA ARG A 221 -28.50 6.69 26.21
C ARG A 221 -29.90 6.89 26.83
N PRO A 222 -30.11 7.93 27.66
CA PRO A 222 -31.42 8.21 28.26
C PRO A 222 -32.54 8.41 27.25
N GLU A 223 -32.24 8.89 26.03
CA GLU A 223 -33.20 9.15 24.97
C GLU A 223 -33.94 7.90 24.48
N THR A 224 -33.38 6.70 24.69
CA THR A 224 -34.03 5.44 24.31
C THR A 224 -34.91 4.84 25.41
N LEU A 225 -34.90 5.43 26.60
CA LEU A 225 -35.60 4.93 27.77
C LEU A 225 -37.09 4.61 27.53
N LEU A 226 -37.79 5.45 26.76
CA LEU A 226 -39.20 5.24 26.43
C LEU A 226 -39.46 3.96 25.61
N GLY A 227 -38.42 3.38 25.00
CA GLY A 227 -38.47 2.12 24.27
C GLY A 227 -38.13 0.89 25.12
N ASP A 228 -37.85 1.05 26.42
CA ASP A 228 -37.52 -0.09 27.30
C ASP A 228 -38.70 -1.03 27.43
N THR A 229 -38.42 -2.33 27.40
CA THR A 229 -39.43 -3.40 27.52
C THR A 229 -39.12 -4.38 28.64
N ALA A 230 -37.96 -4.30 29.26
CA ALA A 230 -37.58 -5.03 30.45
C ALA A 230 -36.41 -4.36 31.17
N VAL A 231 -36.14 -4.79 32.40
CA VAL A 231 -34.86 -4.63 33.07
C VAL A 231 -34.29 -6.02 33.32
N ALA A 232 -33.06 -6.27 32.89
CA ALA A 232 -32.39 -7.54 33.09
C ALA A 232 -31.41 -7.47 34.27
N VAL A 233 -31.33 -8.59 35.03
CA VAL A 233 -30.39 -8.82 36.11
C VAL A 233 -29.69 -10.17 35.91
N ASN A 234 -28.50 -10.35 36.45
CA ASN A 234 -27.86 -11.66 36.40
C ASN A 234 -28.59 -12.66 37.35
N PRO A 235 -28.90 -13.89 36.90
CA PRO A 235 -29.61 -14.89 37.74
C PRO A 235 -28.82 -15.27 38.99
N GLU A 236 -27.52 -15.09 39.02
CA GLU A 236 -26.66 -15.36 40.19
C GLU A 236 -26.50 -14.15 41.13
N ASP A 237 -27.02 -12.97 40.77
CA ASP A 237 -26.90 -11.77 41.61
C ASP A 237 -27.87 -11.77 42.77
N GLU A 238 -27.36 -12.04 43.96
CA GLU A 238 -28.16 -12.12 45.21
C GLU A 238 -28.90 -10.79 45.51
N ARG A 239 -28.42 -9.65 45.02
CA ARG A 239 -29.05 -8.33 45.29
C ARG A 239 -30.41 -8.19 44.64
N TYR A 240 -30.71 -8.95 43.61
CA TYR A 240 -31.89 -8.77 42.77
C TYR A 240 -32.78 -10.02 42.64
N LYS A 241 -32.42 -11.11 43.30
CA LYS A 241 -33.20 -12.37 43.22
C LYS A 241 -34.65 -12.20 43.58
N ASP A 242 -34.94 -11.34 44.54
CA ASP A 242 -36.31 -11.13 45.07
C ASP A 242 -37.16 -10.21 44.18
N ILE A 243 -36.57 -9.53 43.19
CA ILE A 243 -37.30 -8.66 42.25
C ILE A 243 -37.49 -9.28 40.85
N VAL A 244 -36.84 -10.40 40.55
CA VAL A 244 -37.06 -11.12 39.27
C VAL A 244 -38.55 -11.49 39.17
N GLY A 245 -39.15 -11.16 38.00
CA GLY A 245 -40.57 -11.38 37.75
C GLY A 245 -41.50 -10.28 38.27
N LYS A 246 -41.01 -9.31 39.06
CA LYS A 246 -41.77 -8.13 39.41
C LYS A 246 -41.86 -7.12 38.28
N MET A 247 -42.83 -6.21 38.35
CA MET A 247 -43.01 -5.13 37.41
C MET A 247 -42.36 -3.84 37.93
N LEU A 248 -41.75 -3.07 37.04
CA LEU A 248 -41.23 -1.74 37.31
C LEU A 248 -42.06 -0.72 36.53
N LYS A 249 -42.32 0.42 37.14
CA LYS A 249 -42.93 1.54 36.45
C LYS A 249 -41.84 2.19 35.58
N LEU A 250 -42.04 2.20 34.27
CA LEU A 250 -41.12 2.85 33.36
C LEU A 250 -41.20 4.37 33.52
N PRO A 251 -40.09 5.07 33.91
CA PRO A 251 -40.12 6.53 34.10
C PRO A 251 -40.61 7.27 32.86
N LEU A 252 -41.25 8.42 33.06
CA LEU A 252 -41.77 9.31 31.99
C LEU A 252 -42.93 8.67 31.17
N THR A 253 -43.44 7.50 31.54
CA THR A 253 -44.55 6.81 30.86
C THR A 253 -45.55 6.24 31.86
N ASP A 254 -46.68 5.73 31.35
CA ASP A 254 -47.61 4.94 32.14
C ASP A 254 -47.41 3.41 32.02
N ARG A 255 -46.34 2.99 31.32
CA ARG A 255 -46.04 1.57 31.10
C ARG A 255 -45.38 0.92 32.32
N GLU A 256 -45.65 -0.35 32.47
CA GLU A 256 -44.97 -1.24 33.40
C GLU A 256 -44.15 -2.27 32.61
N ILE A 257 -42.93 -2.53 33.06
CA ILE A 257 -42.00 -3.45 32.38
C ILE A 257 -41.50 -4.51 33.38
N PRO A 258 -41.29 -5.76 32.98
CA PRO A 258 -40.84 -6.82 33.85
C PRO A 258 -39.33 -6.73 34.17
N VAL A 259 -38.98 -7.27 35.37
CA VAL A 259 -37.57 -7.62 35.65
C VAL A 259 -37.35 -9.06 35.21
N ILE A 260 -36.38 -9.29 34.36
CA ILE A 260 -36.02 -10.60 33.83
C ILE A 260 -34.61 -11.02 34.29
N ALA A 261 -34.35 -12.32 34.32
CA ALA A 261 -33.02 -12.86 34.62
C ALA A 261 -32.35 -13.32 33.35
N ASP A 262 -31.13 -12.77 33.03
CA ASP A 262 -30.36 -13.15 31.86
C ASP A 262 -28.85 -13.12 32.17
N GLU A 263 -28.12 -14.15 31.75
CA GLU A 263 -26.67 -14.31 31.96
C GLU A 263 -25.84 -13.25 31.21
N TYR A 264 -26.45 -12.53 30.27
CA TYR A 264 -25.84 -11.40 29.57
C TYR A 264 -25.37 -10.28 30.51
N VAL A 265 -26.06 -10.11 31.65
CA VAL A 265 -25.79 -9.03 32.60
C VAL A 265 -24.55 -9.36 33.44
N ASP A 266 -23.55 -8.50 33.39
CA ASP A 266 -22.39 -8.55 34.26
C ASP A 266 -22.77 -7.96 35.64
N LYS A 267 -22.81 -8.82 36.66
CA LYS A 267 -23.18 -8.44 38.04
C LYS A 267 -22.17 -7.50 38.71
N ASP A 268 -20.95 -7.46 38.23
CA ASP A 268 -19.84 -6.66 38.77
C ASP A 268 -19.67 -5.33 38.05
N PHE A 269 -20.41 -5.09 36.96
CA PHE A 269 -20.37 -3.87 36.20
C PHE A 269 -21.55 -2.93 36.51
N GLY A 270 -21.25 -1.67 36.79
CA GLY A 270 -22.23 -0.62 37.00
C GLY A 270 -23.13 -0.90 38.21
N THR A 271 -24.47 -0.94 38.00
CA THR A 271 -25.47 -1.26 39.04
C THR A 271 -25.75 -2.76 39.11
N GLY A 272 -25.31 -3.57 38.15
CA GLY A 272 -25.69 -4.97 37.98
C GLY A 272 -27.10 -5.14 37.39
N CYS A 273 -27.73 -4.04 36.96
CA CYS A 273 -29.00 -4.01 36.28
C CYS A 273 -28.86 -3.30 34.92
N VAL A 274 -29.43 -3.89 33.89
CA VAL A 274 -29.38 -3.34 32.52
C VAL A 274 -30.81 -3.14 32.02
N LYS A 275 -31.11 -1.93 31.55
CA LYS A 275 -32.37 -1.68 30.83
C LYS A 275 -32.31 -2.39 29.48
N ILE A 276 -33.37 -3.00 29.04
CA ILE A 276 -33.45 -3.73 27.77
C ILE A 276 -34.36 -2.95 26.82
N THR A 277 -33.73 -2.45 25.74
CA THR A 277 -34.35 -1.70 24.66
C THR A 277 -34.12 -2.40 23.32
N PRO A 278 -34.85 -3.46 23.00
CA PRO A 278 -34.54 -4.35 21.85
C PRO A 278 -34.48 -3.64 20.50
N ALA A 279 -35.16 -2.53 20.32
CA ALA A 279 -35.18 -1.79 19.09
C ALA A 279 -33.97 -0.84 18.89
N HIS A 280 -33.13 -0.61 19.95
CA HIS A 280 -32.08 0.41 19.94
C HIS A 280 -30.70 -0.04 20.41
N ASP A 281 -30.53 -1.33 20.75
CA ASP A 281 -29.23 -1.92 21.08
C ASP A 281 -29.16 -3.36 20.57
N PRO A 282 -28.06 -3.76 19.90
CA PRO A 282 -27.89 -5.10 19.32
C PRO A 282 -27.90 -6.23 20.37
N ASN A 283 -27.37 -5.99 21.56
CA ASN A 283 -27.35 -6.99 22.63
C ASN A 283 -28.73 -7.11 23.26
N ASP A 284 -29.41 -5.98 23.50
CA ASP A 284 -30.79 -5.95 24.01
C ASP A 284 -31.75 -6.62 23.01
N PHE A 285 -31.51 -6.51 21.71
CA PHE A 285 -32.28 -7.21 20.69
C PHE A 285 -32.17 -8.74 20.83
N GLU A 286 -30.98 -9.27 21.09
CA GLU A 286 -30.81 -10.72 21.30
C GLU A 286 -31.43 -11.17 22.65
N VAL A 287 -31.30 -10.36 23.72
CA VAL A 287 -32.03 -10.59 25.00
C VAL A 287 -33.53 -10.56 24.75
N GLY A 288 -34.02 -9.56 24.00
CA GLY A 288 -35.43 -9.43 23.65
C GLY A 288 -35.98 -10.65 22.93
N LYS A 289 -35.26 -11.25 22.02
CA LYS A 289 -35.64 -12.51 21.35
C LYS A 289 -35.71 -13.70 22.31
N ARG A 290 -34.70 -13.85 23.20
CA ARG A 290 -34.71 -14.95 24.18
C ARG A 290 -35.89 -14.89 25.13
N HIS A 291 -36.31 -13.68 25.49
CA HIS A 291 -37.41 -13.44 26.44
C HIS A 291 -38.75 -13.04 25.78
N ASN A 292 -38.80 -13.06 24.41
CA ASN A 292 -40.00 -12.68 23.65
C ASN A 292 -40.52 -11.27 24.01
N LEU A 293 -39.61 -10.29 24.15
CA LEU A 293 -39.95 -8.91 24.45
C LEU A 293 -40.39 -8.15 23.22
N GLU A 294 -41.22 -7.12 23.42
CA GLU A 294 -41.65 -6.23 22.35
C GLU A 294 -40.51 -5.35 21.83
N GLU A 295 -40.45 -5.12 20.52
CA GLU A 295 -39.49 -4.23 19.87
C GLU A 295 -40.11 -2.86 19.63
N ILE A 296 -39.87 -1.90 20.52
CA ILE A 296 -40.45 -0.56 20.48
C ILE A 296 -39.44 0.42 19.90
N ASN A 297 -39.59 0.75 18.64
CA ASN A 297 -38.76 1.76 18.00
C ASN A 297 -39.21 3.18 18.33
N MET A 298 -38.37 3.96 18.98
CA MET A 298 -38.65 5.33 19.44
C MET A 298 -38.20 6.43 18.48
N MET A 299 -37.50 6.10 17.38
CA MET A 299 -36.88 7.08 16.48
C MET A 299 -37.43 6.98 15.07
N ASN A 300 -37.49 8.11 14.40
CA ASN A 300 -37.65 8.25 12.95
C ASN A 300 -36.29 8.00 12.23
N ASP A 301 -36.29 7.96 10.91
CA ASP A 301 -35.10 7.68 10.10
C ASP A 301 -34.02 8.75 10.20
N ASP A 302 -34.41 9.99 10.54
CA ASP A 302 -33.51 11.12 10.81
C ASP A 302 -33.03 11.19 12.29
N ALA A 303 -33.35 10.17 13.08
CA ALA A 303 -33.11 10.08 14.53
C ALA A 303 -33.84 11.14 15.37
N THR A 304 -34.89 11.77 14.86
CA THR A 304 -35.84 12.49 15.70
C THR A 304 -36.75 11.48 16.47
N ILE A 305 -37.20 11.84 17.64
CA ILE A 305 -38.13 11.01 18.43
C ILE A 305 -39.44 10.92 17.68
N ASN A 306 -39.95 9.71 17.49
CA ASN A 306 -41.20 9.48 16.80
C ASN A 306 -42.44 9.73 17.69
N LYS A 307 -43.66 9.45 17.17
CA LYS A 307 -44.94 9.68 17.85
C LYS A 307 -45.09 8.96 19.21
N LEU A 308 -44.36 7.83 19.42
CA LEU A 308 -44.39 7.08 20.66
C LEU A 308 -43.68 7.83 21.80
N GLY A 309 -42.84 8.82 21.49
CA GLY A 309 -42.15 9.64 22.49
C GLY A 309 -43.03 10.73 23.16
N GLY A 310 -44.32 10.79 22.84
CA GLY A 310 -45.28 11.71 23.50
C GLY A 310 -44.84 13.17 23.37
N LYS A 311 -44.57 13.86 24.47
CA LYS A 311 -44.11 15.28 24.48
C LYS A 311 -42.75 15.54 23.87
N TYR A 312 -41.93 14.51 23.70
CA TYR A 312 -40.60 14.58 23.06
C TYR A 312 -40.65 14.33 21.55
N ALA A 313 -41.83 13.96 21.00
CA ALA A 313 -41.98 13.67 19.56
C ALA A 313 -41.54 14.85 18.69
N GLY A 314 -40.75 14.57 17.66
CA GLY A 314 -40.18 15.56 16.74
C GLY A 314 -38.90 16.22 17.22
N MET A 315 -38.47 15.99 18.48
CA MET A 315 -37.17 16.48 18.97
C MET A 315 -36.01 15.66 18.38
N ASP A 316 -34.88 16.32 18.08
CA ASP A 316 -33.64 15.62 17.85
C ASP A 316 -33.24 14.75 19.05
N ARG A 317 -32.63 13.58 18.82
CA ARG A 317 -32.27 12.62 19.87
C ARG A 317 -31.48 13.25 21.05
N TYR A 318 -30.56 14.18 20.79
CA TYR A 318 -29.78 14.84 21.83
C TYR A 318 -30.54 15.92 22.57
N GLU A 319 -31.46 16.61 21.88
CA GLU A 319 -32.39 17.54 22.51
C GLU A 319 -33.39 16.78 23.42
N ALA A 320 -33.93 15.69 22.93
CA ALA A 320 -34.80 14.80 23.69
C ALA A 320 -34.07 14.24 24.93
N ARG A 321 -32.80 13.81 24.80
CA ARG A 321 -31.96 13.39 25.91
C ARG A 321 -31.92 14.43 27.03
N LYS A 322 -31.61 15.70 26.66
CA LYS A 322 -31.53 16.80 27.62
C LYS A 322 -32.90 17.03 28.31
N ALA A 323 -33.99 17.02 27.56
CA ALA A 323 -35.32 17.24 28.08
C ALA A 323 -35.77 16.08 29.03
N MET A 324 -35.50 14.83 28.63
CA MET A 324 -35.82 13.65 29.46
C MET A 324 -35.02 13.64 30.76
N VAL A 325 -33.75 13.98 30.73
CA VAL A 325 -32.88 14.06 31.93
C VAL A 325 -33.41 15.14 32.89
N ALA A 326 -33.79 16.30 32.35
CA ALA A 326 -34.37 17.37 33.18
C ALA A 326 -35.70 16.95 33.83
N ASP A 327 -36.57 16.24 33.10
CA ASP A 327 -37.85 15.73 33.66
C ASP A 327 -37.62 14.62 34.71
N LEU A 328 -36.66 13.74 34.53
CA LEU A 328 -36.26 12.72 35.49
C LEU A 328 -35.74 13.36 36.79
N ASP A 329 -34.97 14.43 36.69
CA ASP A 329 -34.47 15.18 37.83
C ASP A 329 -35.65 15.85 38.56
N ALA A 330 -36.57 16.49 37.85
CA ALA A 330 -37.77 17.12 38.43
C ALA A 330 -38.72 16.11 39.14
N LEU A 331 -38.71 14.86 38.65
CA LEU A 331 -39.46 13.74 39.29
C LEU A 331 -38.70 13.11 40.46
N GLY A 332 -37.46 13.52 40.75
CA GLY A 332 -36.62 12.90 41.77
C GLY A 332 -36.17 11.47 41.43
N LEU A 333 -36.20 11.10 40.15
CA LEU A 333 -35.78 9.78 39.66
C LEU A 333 -34.35 9.77 39.11
N LEU A 334 -33.73 10.92 38.87
CA LEU A 334 -32.33 11.02 38.55
C LEU A 334 -31.47 10.94 39.82
N VAL A 335 -30.68 9.90 39.98
CA VAL A 335 -29.84 9.67 41.16
C VAL A 335 -28.55 10.48 41.12
N LYS A 336 -27.83 10.35 40.01
CA LYS A 336 -26.54 11.03 39.77
C LYS A 336 -26.17 10.96 38.28
N VAL A 337 -25.24 11.83 37.88
CA VAL A 337 -24.63 11.84 36.56
C VAL A 337 -23.13 11.69 36.73
N VAL A 338 -22.53 10.65 36.13
CA VAL A 338 -21.13 10.31 36.28
C VAL A 338 -20.43 10.44 34.91
N PRO A 339 -19.37 11.27 34.78
CA PRO A 339 -18.58 11.33 33.57
C PRO A 339 -18.06 9.94 33.18
N HIS A 340 -18.19 9.59 31.90
CA HIS A 340 -17.79 8.28 31.40
C HIS A 340 -17.30 8.39 29.96
N LYS A 341 -16.12 7.85 29.68
CA LYS A 341 -15.63 7.71 28.32
C LYS A 341 -16.05 6.37 27.77
N HIS A 342 -16.60 6.35 26.57
CA HIS A 342 -17.04 5.14 25.92
C HIS A 342 -16.83 5.17 24.42
N MET A 343 -16.76 3.98 23.83
CA MET A 343 -16.60 3.83 22.39
C MET A 343 -17.96 4.05 21.70
N VAL A 344 -18.01 5.05 20.82
CA VAL A 344 -19.22 5.41 20.06
C VAL A 344 -19.01 5.06 18.60
N GLY A 345 -19.95 4.30 18.02
CA GLY A 345 -19.94 3.98 16.59
C GLY A 345 -20.33 5.20 15.76
N THR A 346 -19.48 5.56 14.80
CA THR A 346 -19.71 6.64 13.84
C THR A 346 -19.65 6.09 12.41
N HIS A 347 -20.42 6.67 11.49
CA HIS A 347 -20.36 6.31 10.08
C HIS A 347 -19.05 6.85 9.44
N ASP A 348 -18.29 6.01 8.78
CA ASP A 348 -16.97 6.35 8.22
C ASP A 348 -17.01 7.49 7.19
N ARG A 349 -18.16 7.72 6.52
CA ARG A 349 -18.35 8.73 5.47
C ARG A 349 -18.76 10.10 6.01
N CYS A 350 -19.85 10.15 6.77
CA CYS A 350 -20.43 11.41 7.25
C CYS A 350 -20.07 11.74 8.72
N LYS A 351 -19.37 10.85 9.43
CA LYS A 351 -18.92 10.98 10.83
C LYS A 351 -20.05 11.13 11.85
N THR A 352 -21.28 10.85 11.43
CA THR A 352 -22.44 10.90 12.31
C THR A 352 -22.48 9.66 13.20
N THR A 353 -22.87 9.81 14.47
CA THR A 353 -23.16 8.70 15.37
C THR A 353 -24.26 7.82 14.80
N VAL A 354 -23.95 6.53 14.69
CA VAL A 354 -24.85 5.50 14.15
C VAL A 354 -25.95 5.19 15.17
N GLU A 355 -27.17 4.97 14.68
CA GLU A 355 -28.29 4.50 15.48
C GLU A 355 -28.60 3.04 15.18
N PRO A 356 -28.50 2.12 16.15
CA PRO A 356 -29.08 0.80 15.99
C PRO A 356 -30.61 0.90 15.91
N LEU A 357 -31.19 0.45 14.80
CA LEU A 357 -32.66 0.47 14.58
C LEU A 357 -33.13 -0.88 14.02
N VAL A 358 -34.28 -1.35 14.48
CA VAL A 358 -34.96 -2.50 13.89
C VAL A 358 -35.65 -2.06 12.60
N LYS A 359 -35.24 -2.66 11.48
CA LYS A 359 -35.83 -2.37 10.17
C LYS A 359 -35.98 -3.63 9.31
N PRO A 360 -37.01 -3.71 8.45
CA PRO A 360 -37.09 -4.75 7.44
C PRO A 360 -36.03 -4.53 6.37
N GLN A 361 -35.11 -5.47 6.24
CA GLN A 361 -33.96 -5.40 5.30
C GLN A 361 -33.80 -6.75 4.58
N TRP A 362 -33.02 -6.74 3.46
CA TRP A 362 -32.58 -7.95 2.81
C TRP A 362 -31.24 -8.41 3.37
N PHE A 363 -31.14 -9.69 3.67
CA PHE A 363 -29.96 -10.32 4.29
C PHE A 363 -29.49 -11.52 3.49
N VAL A 364 -28.18 -11.75 3.51
CA VAL A 364 -27.55 -12.99 3.04
C VAL A 364 -27.09 -13.82 4.23
N LYS A 365 -27.52 -15.08 4.31
CA LYS A 365 -27.04 -16.05 5.31
C LYS A 365 -25.59 -16.41 4.99
N MET A 366 -24.68 -16.09 5.91
CA MET A 366 -23.23 -16.20 5.64
C MET A 366 -22.61 -17.51 6.14
N SER A 367 -23.20 -18.17 7.15
CA SER A 367 -22.59 -19.31 7.83
C SER A 367 -22.14 -20.44 6.92
N GLU A 368 -22.96 -20.80 5.90
CA GLU A 368 -22.65 -21.89 4.99
C GLU A 368 -21.61 -21.49 3.94
N MET A 369 -21.60 -20.24 3.50
CA MET A 369 -20.63 -19.73 2.53
C MET A 369 -19.27 -19.45 3.15
N ALA A 370 -19.20 -19.17 4.45
CA ALA A 370 -17.97 -18.92 5.16
C ALA A 370 -17.07 -20.16 5.27
N LYS A 371 -17.66 -21.33 5.42
CA LYS A 371 -16.93 -22.60 5.59
C LYS A 371 -16.00 -22.92 4.43
N PRO A 372 -16.48 -22.98 3.14
CA PRO A 372 -15.59 -23.23 2.01
C PRO A 372 -14.60 -22.11 1.76
N ALA A 373 -14.93 -20.86 2.09
CA ALA A 373 -14.00 -19.75 1.99
C ALA A 373 -12.82 -19.89 2.98
N LYS A 374 -13.10 -20.33 4.21
CA LYS A 374 -12.05 -20.63 5.21
C LYS A 374 -11.18 -21.81 4.77
N GLU A 375 -11.80 -22.89 4.31
CA GLU A 375 -11.09 -24.09 3.86
C GLU A 375 -10.17 -23.81 2.67
N ALA A 376 -10.49 -22.87 1.82
CA ALA A 376 -9.63 -22.47 0.70
C ALA A 376 -8.23 -22.02 1.13
N VAL A 377 -8.14 -21.25 2.22
CA VAL A 377 -6.85 -20.82 2.80
C VAL A 377 -6.21 -21.91 3.64
N VAL A 378 -6.99 -22.61 4.48
CA VAL A 378 -6.47 -23.71 5.31
C VAL A 378 -5.83 -24.82 4.48
N SER A 379 -6.44 -25.16 3.33
CA SER A 379 -5.89 -26.18 2.40
C SER A 379 -4.72 -25.69 1.54
N GLY A 380 -4.36 -24.40 1.62
CA GLY A 380 -3.33 -23.77 0.79
C GLY A 380 -3.70 -23.59 -0.68
N LYS A 381 -4.97 -23.81 -1.08
CA LYS A 381 -5.45 -23.54 -2.45
C LYS A 381 -5.51 -22.05 -2.75
N LEU A 382 -5.80 -21.23 -1.73
CA LEU A 382 -5.70 -19.78 -1.76
C LEU A 382 -4.56 -19.35 -0.84
N LYS A 383 -3.58 -18.62 -1.37
CA LYS A 383 -2.45 -18.10 -0.62
C LYS A 383 -2.65 -16.62 -0.29
N LEU A 384 -2.43 -16.25 0.97
CA LEU A 384 -2.41 -14.86 1.40
C LEU A 384 -0.96 -14.42 1.67
N ILE A 385 -0.53 -13.35 1.05
CA ILE A 385 0.83 -12.83 1.19
C ILE A 385 0.78 -11.40 1.78
N PRO A 386 1.35 -11.18 2.95
CA PRO A 386 2.10 -12.11 3.79
C PRO A 386 1.17 -13.07 4.59
N GLU A 387 1.66 -14.24 4.91
CA GLU A 387 0.92 -15.32 5.61
C GLU A 387 0.30 -14.87 6.95
N ARG A 388 0.87 -13.87 7.63
CA ARG A 388 0.27 -13.32 8.86
C ARG A 388 -1.15 -12.81 8.69
N MET A 389 -1.60 -12.51 7.47
CA MET A 389 -2.96 -12.06 7.16
C MET A 389 -4.00 -13.17 7.28
N ASP A 390 -3.59 -14.45 7.29
CA ASP A 390 -4.45 -15.60 7.51
C ASP A 390 -5.23 -15.47 8.82
N LYS A 391 -4.57 -14.99 9.89
CA LYS A 391 -5.23 -14.79 11.19
C LYS A 391 -6.39 -13.79 11.14
N THR A 392 -6.19 -12.71 10.42
CA THR A 392 -7.24 -11.69 10.21
C THR A 392 -8.37 -12.26 9.38
N TYR A 393 -8.04 -12.99 8.32
CA TYR A 393 -9.02 -13.64 7.44
C TYR A 393 -9.87 -14.65 8.22
N TYR A 394 -9.26 -15.53 9.01
CA TYR A 394 -9.98 -16.51 9.83
C TYR A 394 -10.86 -15.86 10.89
N ASN A 395 -10.36 -14.82 11.59
CA ASN A 395 -11.13 -14.13 12.61
C ASN A 395 -12.43 -13.54 12.06
N TRP A 396 -12.40 -12.98 10.85
CA TRP A 396 -13.60 -12.45 10.20
C TRP A 396 -14.59 -13.55 9.82
N LEU A 397 -14.11 -14.69 9.32
CA LEU A 397 -14.97 -15.81 8.91
C LEU A 397 -15.58 -16.56 10.12
N ASP A 398 -14.80 -16.69 11.22
CA ASP A 398 -15.27 -17.35 12.44
C ASP A 398 -16.35 -16.55 13.17
N ASN A 399 -16.33 -15.23 13.02
CA ASN A 399 -17.30 -14.32 13.66
C ASN A 399 -18.31 -13.73 12.66
N ILE A 400 -18.45 -14.33 11.48
CA ILE A 400 -19.28 -13.77 10.42
C ILE A 400 -20.77 -13.82 10.79
N ARG A 401 -21.45 -12.68 10.61
CA ARG A 401 -22.88 -12.54 10.76
C ARG A 401 -23.57 -12.46 9.42
N ASP A 402 -24.90 -12.61 9.41
CA ASP A 402 -25.69 -12.40 8.19
C ASP A 402 -25.46 -10.99 7.65
N TRP A 403 -25.23 -10.90 6.36
CA TRP A 403 -24.89 -9.65 5.70
C TRP A 403 -26.13 -8.89 5.25
N CYS A 404 -26.37 -7.70 5.80
CA CYS A 404 -27.39 -6.78 5.33
C CYS A 404 -26.98 -6.19 3.99
N VAL A 405 -27.72 -6.48 2.92
CA VAL A 405 -27.36 -6.08 1.54
C VAL A 405 -28.23 -4.97 0.98
N SER A 406 -29.36 -4.62 1.60
CA SER A 406 -30.19 -3.51 1.13
C SER A 406 -29.70 -2.16 1.62
N ARG A 407 -29.82 -1.14 0.79
CA ARG A 407 -29.51 0.26 1.07
C ARG A 407 -30.64 1.14 0.56
N GLN A 408 -31.04 2.13 1.35
CA GLN A 408 -32.10 3.09 1.03
C GLN A 408 -31.53 4.25 0.19
N LEU A 409 -30.88 3.89 -0.91
CA LEU A 409 -30.24 4.80 -1.85
C LEU A 409 -30.95 4.79 -3.20
N TRP A 410 -30.78 5.84 -3.96
CA TRP A 410 -31.25 5.88 -5.36
C TRP A 410 -30.19 5.38 -6.32
N TRP A 411 -28.91 5.58 -6.00
CA TRP A 411 -27.78 5.16 -6.81
C TRP A 411 -27.24 3.79 -6.40
N GLY A 412 -27.32 2.83 -7.31
CA GLY A 412 -26.90 1.45 -7.14
C GLY A 412 -27.73 0.45 -7.92
N HIS A 413 -27.40 -0.84 -7.78
CA HIS A 413 -28.21 -1.93 -8.37
C HIS A 413 -29.53 -2.07 -7.62
N ARG A 414 -30.62 -1.78 -8.30
CA ARG A 414 -31.96 -1.87 -7.70
C ARG A 414 -32.29 -3.34 -7.39
N ILE A 415 -32.84 -3.58 -6.20
CA ILE A 415 -33.19 -4.93 -5.76
C ILE A 415 -34.25 -5.53 -6.70
N PRO A 416 -34.02 -6.76 -7.27
CA PRO A 416 -34.92 -7.41 -8.22
C PRO A 416 -36.06 -8.16 -7.49
N ALA A 417 -36.69 -7.49 -6.53
CA ALA A 417 -37.83 -7.98 -5.79
C ALA A 417 -39.05 -7.09 -6.02
N TYR A 418 -40.22 -7.70 -6.12
CA TYR A 418 -41.47 -7.04 -6.45
C TYR A 418 -42.54 -7.44 -5.42
N TYR A 419 -43.35 -6.48 -4.98
CA TYR A 419 -44.38 -6.70 -3.97
C TYR A 419 -45.76 -6.47 -4.57
N CYS A 420 -46.58 -7.50 -4.55
CA CYS A 420 -47.99 -7.34 -4.90
C CYS A 420 -48.74 -6.62 -3.80
N GLN A 421 -49.27 -5.44 -4.10
CA GLN A 421 -49.95 -4.60 -3.12
C GLN A 421 -51.33 -5.17 -2.73
N ASP A 422 -51.90 -6.07 -3.53
CA ASP A 422 -53.24 -6.62 -3.29
C ASP A 422 -53.21 -7.94 -2.49
N CYS A 423 -52.23 -8.80 -2.69
CA CYS A 423 -52.15 -10.09 -1.97
C CYS A 423 -50.91 -10.25 -1.07
N GLY A 424 -49.99 -9.25 -1.03
CA GLY A 424 -48.80 -9.27 -0.19
C GLY A 424 -47.71 -10.23 -0.66
N GLU A 425 -47.83 -10.82 -1.85
CA GLU A 425 -46.81 -11.75 -2.38
C GLU A 425 -45.52 -11.03 -2.69
N THR A 426 -44.40 -11.62 -2.29
CA THR A 426 -43.05 -11.19 -2.68
C THR A 426 -42.55 -12.01 -3.84
N ILE A 427 -42.21 -11.36 -4.94
CA ILE A 427 -41.80 -11.98 -6.19
C ILE A 427 -40.35 -11.56 -6.47
N VAL A 428 -39.41 -12.49 -6.56
CA VAL A 428 -38.06 -12.25 -6.96
C VAL A 428 -37.89 -12.71 -8.42
N SER A 429 -37.43 -11.82 -9.30
CA SER A 429 -37.38 -12.10 -10.73
C SER A 429 -36.22 -11.37 -11.39
N LYS A 430 -35.63 -12.04 -12.40
CA LYS A 430 -34.60 -11.46 -13.27
C LYS A 430 -35.16 -10.42 -14.24
N GLU A 431 -36.44 -10.55 -14.54
CA GLU A 431 -37.17 -9.68 -15.46
C GLU A 431 -38.15 -8.77 -14.69
N THR A 432 -38.53 -7.68 -15.30
CA THR A 432 -39.54 -6.76 -14.73
C THR A 432 -40.90 -7.48 -14.60
N VAL A 433 -41.47 -7.46 -13.42
CA VAL A 433 -42.75 -8.08 -13.12
C VAL A 433 -43.85 -7.01 -13.11
N CYS A 434 -44.77 -7.09 -14.09
CA CYS A 434 -45.91 -6.19 -14.20
C CYS A 434 -47.22 -6.80 -13.67
N THR A 435 -47.28 -8.13 -13.51
CA THR A 435 -48.46 -8.84 -13.05
C THR A 435 -48.08 -9.88 -12.01
N CYS A 436 -48.80 -9.91 -10.91
CA CYS A 436 -48.60 -10.88 -9.83
C CYS A 436 -48.95 -12.30 -10.30
N PRO A 437 -47.99 -13.25 -10.24
CA PRO A 437 -48.25 -14.64 -10.67
C PRO A 437 -49.21 -15.38 -9.75
N LYS A 438 -49.42 -14.90 -8.52
CA LYS A 438 -50.30 -15.54 -7.54
C LYS A 438 -51.76 -15.14 -7.64
N CYS A 439 -52.02 -13.83 -7.79
CA CYS A 439 -53.40 -13.30 -7.80
C CYS A 439 -53.84 -12.63 -9.12
N GLY A 440 -52.92 -12.48 -10.09
CA GLY A 440 -53.20 -11.83 -11.37
C GLY A 440 -53.33 -10.32 -11.32
N SER A 441 -53.01 -9.65 -10.18
CA SER A 441 -53.09 -8.23 -10.05
C SER A 441 -51.93 -7.53 -10.78
N ASN A 442 -52.19 -6.37 -11.38
CA ASN A 442 -51.17 -5.47 -11.96
C ASN A 442 -50.67 -4.44 -10.96
N ASN A 443 -51.15 -4.48 -9.72
CA ASN A 443 -50.67 -3.57 -8.64
C ASN A 443 -49.39 -4.14 -7.99
N VAL A 444 -48.33 -4.19 -8.77
CA VAL A 444 -47.03 -4.72 -8.37
C VAL A 444 -46.03 -3.59 -8.34
N LYS A 445 -45.30 -3.45 -7.21
CA LYS A 445 -44.29 -2.43 -7.01
C LYS A 445 -42.92 -3.07 -6.78
N GLN A 446 -41.92 -2.63 -7.55
CA GLN A 446 -40.54 -3.06 -7.32
C GLN A 446 -40.00 -2.45 -6.03
N ASP A 447 -39.13 -3.18 -5.33
CA ASP A 447 -38.40 -2.68 -4.17
C ASP A 447 -37.68 -1.36 -4.52
N GLU A 448 -37.74 -0.38 -3.63
CA GLU A 448 -37.12 0.94 -3.85
C GLU A 448 -35.65 0.97 -3.48
N ASP A 449 -35.22 0.01 -2.66
CA ASP A 449 -33.86 -0.09 -2.17
C ASP A 449 -32.89 -0.57 -3.28
N THR A 450 -31.62 -0.23 -3.09
CA THR A 450 -30.51 -0.75 -3.92
C THR A 450 -29.65 -1.71 -3.10
N LEU A 451 -28.80 -2.45 -3.78
CA LEU A 451 -27.85 -3.36 -3.15
C LEU A 451 -26.60 -2.61 -2.67
N ASP A 452 -26.01 -3.10 -1.60
CA ASP A 452 -24.69 -2.72 -1.10
C ASP A 452 -23.67 -2.77 -2.25
N THR A 453 -22.80 -1.76 -2.37
CA THR A 453 -21.75 -1.69 -3.42
C THR A 453 -20.87 -2.95 -3.40
N TRP A 454 -20.62 -3.51 -2.23
CA TRP A 454 -19.82 -4.72 -2.08
C TRP A 454 -20.49 -5.98 -2.65
N PHE A 455 -21.78 -5.94 -2.91
CA PHE A 455 -22.49 -7.07 -3.54
C PHE A 455 -22.06 -7.24 -5.00
N SER A 456 -21.99 -6.16 -5.76
CA SER A 456 -21.50 -6.20 -7.14
C SER A 456 -19.98 -6.35 -7.21
N SER A 457 -19.23 -5.65 -6.31
CA SER A 457 -17.77 -5.73 -6.28
C SER A 457 -17.25 -7.14 -5.94
N ALA A 458 -18.05 -7.94 -5.19
CA ALA A 458 -17.72 -9.34 -4.89
C ALA A 458 -17.75 -10.26 -6.14
N LEU A 459 -18.39 -9.84 -7.22
CA LEU A 459 -18.50 -10.63 -8.46
C LEU A 459 -17.41 -10.29 -9.48
N TRP A 460 -16.62 -9.24 -9.19
CA TRP A 460 -15.67 -8.63 -10.12
C TRP A 460 -14.74 -9.59 -10.86
N PRO A 461 -14.13 -10.62 -10.23
CA PRO A 461 -13.21 -11.53 -10.91
C PRO A 461 -13.85 -12.36 -12.05
N PHE A 462 -15.15 -12.58 -12.02
CA PHE A 462 -15.84 -13.41 -13.01
C PHE A 462 -16.92 -12.67 -13.79
N SER A 463 -17.57 -11.65 -13.20
CA SER A 463 -18.56 -10.84 -13.91
C SER A 463 -17.93 -9.98 -15.02
N THR A 464 -16.71 -9.50 -14.81
CA THR A 464 -15.96 -8.74 -15.82
C THR A 464 -15.60 -9.56 -17.05
N LEU A 465 -15.52 -10.88 -16.93
CA LEU A 465 -15.22 -11.83 -17.98
C LEU A 465 -16.48 -12.44 -18.62
N GLY A 466 -17.68 -11.92 -18.28
CA GLY A 466 -18.94 -12.20 -18.94
C GLY A 466 -19.88 -13.16 -18.22
N TRP A 467 -19.52 -13.66 -17.02
CA TRP A 467 -20.46 -14.45 -16.21
C TRP A 467 -21.77 -13.63 -15.96
N PRO A 468 -22.98 -14.23 -16.04
CA PRO A 468 -23.33 -15.67 -16.00
C PRO A 468 -23.26 -16.40 -17.35
N ASP A 469 -22.96 -15.73 -18.44
CA ASP A 469 -22.81 -16.37 -19.73
C ASP A 469 -21.51 -17.19 -19.79
N LYS A 470 -21.52 -18.22 -20.64
CA LYS A 470 -20.32 -19.02 -20.88
C LYS A 470 -19.51 -18.39 -22.01
N THR A 471 -18.65 -17.45 -21.66
CA THR A 471 -17.78 -16.77 -22.63
C THR A 471 -16.43 -17.48 -22.75
N GLU A 472 -15.73 -17.30 -23.86
CA GLU A 472 -14.38 -17.81 -24.05
C GLU A 472 -13.39 -17.12 -23.08
N ASP A 473 -13.59 -15.82 -22.79
CA ASP A 473 -12.81 -15.07 -21.82
C ASP A 473 -12.92 -15.68 -20.41
N LEU A 474 -14.14 -16.02 -19.98
CA LEU A 474 -14.36 -16.64 -18.68
C LEU A 474 -13.71 -18.03 -18.59
N ASP A 475 -13.75 -18.82 -19.69
CA ASP A 475 -13.14 -20.14 -19.71
C ASP A 475 -11.61 -20.09 -19.69
N TYR A 476 -11.01 -19.04 -20.27
CA TYR A 476 -9.57 -18.93 -20.44
C TYR A 476 -8.88 -18.13 -19.33
N PHE A 477 -9.43 -16.96 -18.93
CA PHE A 477 -8.81 -16.04 -17.98
C PHE A 477 -9.26 -16.20 -16.52
N PHE A 478 -10.22 -17.08 -16.24
CA PHE A 478 -10.75 -17.34 -14.90
C PHE A 478 -10.55 -18.81 -14.46
N PRO A 479 -10.09 -19.07 -13.20
CA PRO A 479 -9.75 -18.13 -12.12
C PRO A 479 -8.60 -17.21 -12.47
N THR A 480 -8.58 -15.99 -11.85
CA THR A 480 -7.47 -15.09 -12.01
C THR A 480 -6.24 -15.54 -11.19
N ASP A 481 -5.06 -15.03 -11.47
CA ASP A 481 -3.83 -15.51 -10.83
C ASP A 481 -3.56 -14.83 -9.49
N VAL A 482 -3.54 -13.49 -9.49
CA VAL A 482 -3.18 -12.67 -8.33
C VAL A 482 -4.20 -11.55 -8.17
N LEU A 483 -4.66 -11.36 -6.94
CA LEU A 483 -5.32 -10.15 -6.51
C LEU A 483 -4.31 -9.30 -5.72
N VAL A 484 -4.11 -8.05 -6.08
CA VAL A 484 -3.34 -7.08 -5.29
C VAL A 484 -4.31 -6.10 -4.64
N THR A 485 -4.18 -5.88 -3.34
CA THR A 485 -5.07 -4.96 -2.61
C THR A 485 -4.50 -4.55 -1.25
N GLY A 486 -5.03 -3.48 -0.67
CA GLY A 486 -4.73 -3.11 0.72
C GLY A 486 -5.23 -4.13 1.74
N TYR A 487 -4.51 -4.31 2.82
CA TYR A 487 -4.93 -5.23 3.89
C TYR A 487 -6.21 -4.77 4.63
N ASP A 488 -6.55 -3.50 4.53
CA ASP A 488 -7.70 -2.88 5.20
C ASP A 488 -9.06 -3.29 4.61
N ILE A 489 -9.07 -3.89 3.40
CA ILE A 489 -10.29 -4.37 2.75
C ILE A 489 -10.37 -5.91 2.64
N ILE A 490 -9.66 -6.65 3.51
CA ILE A 490 -9.76 -8.12 3.57
C ILE A 490 -11.22 -8.56 3.73
N PHE A 491 -11.92 -8.00 4.71
CA PHE A 491 -13.32 -8.36 4.97
C PHE A 491 -14.26 -7.82 3.90
N PHE A 492 -14.10 -6.55 3.54
CA PHE A 492 -15.03 -5.88 2.63
C PHE A 492 -15.06 -6.50 1.24
N TRP A 493 -13.88 -6.88 0.73
CA TRP A 493 -13.74 -7.27 -0.66
C TRP A 493 -13.18 -8.68 -0.85
N VAL A 494 -12.04 -9.01 -0.25
CA VAL A 494 -11.37 -10.30 -0.48
C VAL A 494 -12.26 -11.47 -0.09
N ILE A 495 -12.74 -11.49 1.16
CA ILE A 495 -13.59 -12.58 1.67
C ILE A 495 -14.87 -12.68 0.85
N ARG A 496 -15.47 -11.54 0.48
CA ARG A 496 -16.70 -11.49 -0.31
C ARG A 496 -16.52 -12.04 -1.73
N MET A 497 -15.40 -11.74 -2.39
CA MET A 497 -15.07 -12.35 -3.67
C MET A 497 -14.88 -13.87 -3.57
N VAL A 498 -14.19 -14.33 -2.53
CA VAL A 498 -13.91 -15.75 -2.33
C VAL A 498 -15.20 -16.54 -2.16
N PHE A 499 -16.08 -16.15 -1.22
CA PHE A 499 -17.32 -16.92 -1.02
C PHE A 499 -18.28 -16.78 -2.20
N SER A 500 -18.38 -15.60 -2.82
CA SER A 500 -19.27 -15.40 -3.98
C SER A 500 -18.81 -16.23 -5.17
N SER A 501 -17.52 -16.28 -5.44
CA SER A 501 -16.97 -17.07 -6.53
C SER A 501 -17.20 -18.57 -6.33
N ILE A 502 -16.88 -19.09 -5.14
CA ILE A 502 -17.12 -20.50 -4.81
C ILE A 502 -18.60 -20.85 -4.95
N GLU A 503 -19.49 -20.00 -4.42
CA GLU A 503 -20.94 -20.23 -4.43
C GLU A 503 -21.52 -20.19 -5.85
N GLN A 504 -21.07 -19.28 -6.71
CA GLN A 504 -21.65 -19.06 -8.03
C GLN A 504 -20.99 -19.90 -9.13
N THR A 505 -19.70 -20.14 -9.03
CA THR A 505 -18.91 -20.80 -10.10
C THR A 505 -18.32 -22.16 -9.69
N GLY A 506 -18.29 -22.49 -8.41
CA GLY A 506 -17.59 -23.67 -7.88
C GLY A 506 -16.07 -23.55 -7.89
N LYS A 507 -15.51 -22.40 -8.26
CA LYS A 507 -14.07 -22.14 -8.36
C LYS A 507 -13.66 -20.99 -7.43
N LEU A 508 -12.37 -20.97 -7.07
CA LEU A 508 -11.77 -19.80 -6.42
C LEU A 508 -11.74 -18.61 -7.38
N PRO A 509 -11.82 -17.39 -6.89
CA PRO A 509 -11.72 -16.20 -7.75
C PRO A 509 -10.29 -15.95 -8.25
N PHE A 510 -9.29 -16.27 -7.42
CA PHE A 510 -7.85 -16.10 -7.65
C PHE A 510 -7.06 -17.12 -6.83
N HIS A 511 -5.78 -17.32 -7.21
CA HIS A 511 -4.91 -18.28 -6.53
C HIS A 511 -4.10 -17.63 -5.38
N THR A 512 -3.78 -16.36 -5.52
CA THR A 512 -2.96 -15.60 -4.54
C THR A 512 -3.58 -14.22 -4.28
N VAL A 513 -3.52 -13.77 -3.02
CA VAL A 513 -3.79 -12.39 -2.64
C VAL A 513 -2.50 -11.78 -2.11
N LEU A 514 -2.01 -10.76 -2.79
CA LEU A 514 -0.86 -9.97 -2.38
C LEU A 514 -1.35 -8.69 -1.71
N PHE A 515 -1.15 -8.60 -0.40
CA PHE A 515 -1.52 -7.41 0.37
C PHE A 515 -0.39 -6.40 0.41
N HIS A 516 -0.73 -5.16 0.17
CA HIS A 516 0.12 -4.02 0.48
C HIS A 516 -0.35 -3.28 1.73
N GLY A 517 0.54 -2.48 2.32
CA GLY A 517 0.20 -1.59 3.42
C GLY A 517 -0.32 -0.23 2.94
N LEU A 518 -0.57 0.65 3.90
CA LEU A 518 -1.03 2.01 3.63
C LEU A 518 0.16 2.95 3.38
N VAL A 519 -0.03 3.90 2.46
CA VAL A 519 0.92 5.00 2.30
C VAL A 519 0.59 6.10 3.30
N ARG A 520 1.57 6.43 4.14
CA ARG A 520 1.47 7.43 5.21
C ARG A 520 2.33 8.64 4.89
N ASP A 521 2.04 9.76 5.53
CA ASP A 521 2.89 10.95 5.44
C ASP A 521 4.26 10.73 6.14
N ASP A 522 5.14 11.71 6.08
CA ASP A 522 6.48 11.71 6.68
C ASP A 522 6.45 11.50 8.20
N GLN A 523 5.36 11.90 8.87
CA GLN A 523 5.14 11.71 10.30
C GLN A 523 4.50 10.35 10.65
N GLY A 524 4.15 9.55 9.65
CA GLY A 524 3.52 8.24 9.82
C GLY A 524 2.01 8.29 10.03
N ARG A 525 1.35 9.44 9.77
CA ARG A 525 -0.10 9.58 9.86
C ARG A 525 -0.76 9.10 8.55
N LYS A 526 -1.96 8.55 8.65
CA LYS A 526 -2.77 8.21 7.47
C LYS A 526 -3.04 9.48 6.66
N MET A 527 -2.78 9.43 5.35
CA MET A 527 -3.10 10.53 4.46
C MET A 527 -4.62 10.66 4.30
N SER A 528 -5.14 11.88 4.46
CA SER A 528 -6.57 12.18 4.23
C SER A 528 -6.76 13.62 3.76
N LYS A 529 -7.86 13.84 3.01
CA LYS A 529 -8.24 15.20 2.57
C LYS A 529 -8.57 16.11 3.75
N SER A 530 -9.13 15.56 4.82
CA SER A 530 -9.50 16.32 6.02
C SER A 530 -8.30 16.81 6.83
N LEU A 531 -7.18 16.10 6.81
CA LEU A 531 -5.93 16.50 7.46
C LEU A 531 -5.06 17.40 6.57
N GLY A 532 -5.41 17.56 5.28
CA GLY A 532 -4.62 18.35 4.33
C GLY A 532 -3.22 17.79 4.04
N ASN A 533 -2.95 16.52 4.41
CA ASN A 533 -1.68 15.83 4.22
C ASN A 533 -1.70 14.84 3.04
N GLY A 534 -2.78 14.84 2.24
CA GLY A 534 -2.88 14.02 1.05
C GLY A 534 -2.00 14.57 -0.08
N ILE A 535 -1.22 13.70 -0.70
CA ILE A 535 -0.37 14.02 -1.86
C ILE A 535 -1.06 13.47 -3.10
N ASP A 536 -1.21 14.33 -4.12
CA ASP A 536 -1.74 13.92 -5.43
C ASP A 536 -0.61 13.22 -6.23
N PRO A 537 -0.79 11.97 -6.67
CA PRO A 537 0.19 11.30 -7.54
C PRO A 537 0.55 12.10 -8.79
N LEU A 538 -0.39 12.84 -9.35
CA LEU A 538 -0.14 13.66 -10.54
C LEU A 538 0.83 14.82 -10.27
N GLU A 539 0.76 15.44 -9.09
CA GLU A 539 1.72 16.47 -8.69
C GLU A 539 3.16 15.92 -8.67
N VAL A 540 3.32 14.70 -8.19
CA VAL A 540 4.62 14.03 -8.17
C VAL A 540 5.09 13.70 -9.59
N ILE A 541 4.18 13.20 -10.45
CA ILE A 541 4.48 12.88 -11.85
C ILE A 541 4.87 14.13 -12.64
N ASP A 542 4.11 15.20 -12.51
CA ASP A 542 4.38 16.46 -13.21
C ASP A 542 5.76 17.05 -12.82
N LYS A 543 6.22 16.81 -11.59
CA LYS A 543 7.49 17.33 -11.08
C LYS A 543 8.69 16.41 -11.36
N TYR A 544 8.51 15.09 -11.27
CA TYR A 544 9.60 14.12 -11.27
C TYR A 544 9.49 13.00 -12.30
N GLY A 545 8.33 12.85 -12.96
CA GLY A 545 8.00 11.76 -13.87
C GLY A 545 7.36 10.56 -13.19
N ALA A 546 6.64 9.75 -13.97
CA ALA A 546 5.96 8.55 -13.51
C ALA A 546 6.94 7.47 -13.03
N ASP A 547 8.04 7.28 -13.73
CA ASP A 547 9.09 6.31 -13.37
C ASP A 547 9.65 6.58 -11.95
N ALA A 548 9.90 7.85 -11.62
CA ALA A 548 10.39 8.23 -10.29
C ALA A 548 9.38 7.92 -9.18
N LEU A 549 8.09 8.18 -9.41
CA LEU A 549 7.03 7.84 -8.47
C LEU A 549 6.94 6.32 -8.27
N ARG A 550 6.84 5.55 -9.35
CA ARG A 550 6.72 4.09 -9.34
C ARG A 550 7.87 3.43 -8.58
N PHE A 551 9.09 3.82 -8.91
CA PHE A 551 10.30 3.32 -8.26
C PHE A 551 10.33 3.63 -6.76
N THR A 552 9.93 4.84 -6.37
CA THR A 552 9.87 5.27 -4.96
C THR A 552 8.86 4.45 -4.16
N LEU A 553 7.69 4.15 -4.74
CA LEU A 553 6.63 3.41 -4.06
C LEU A 553 7.00 1.95 -3.79
N ILE A 554 7.91 1.38 -4.59
CA ILE A 554 8.30 -0.03 -4.44
C ILE A 554 9.60 -0.20 -3.66
N THR A 555 10.52 0.77 -3.76
CA THR A 555 11.82 0.66 -3.07
C THR A 555 11.63 0.64 -1.55
N GLY A 556 12.08 -0.45 -0.92
CA GLY A 556 11.97 -0.68 0.52
C GLY A 556 10.56 -1.05 0.98
N ASN A 557 9.63 -1.33 0.05
CA ASN A 557 8.30 -1.83 0.37
C ASN A 557 8.35 -3.35 0.57
N ALA A 558 7.64 -3.83 1.62
CA ALA A 558 7.46 -5.25 1.88
C ALA A 558 5.95 -5.56 1.98
N PRO A 559 5.50 -6.76 1.55
CA PRO A 559 4.10 -7.13 1.57
C PRO A 559 3.44 -6.89 2.94
N GLY A 560 2.28 -6.23 2.93
CA GLY A 560 1.46 -5.94 4.10
C GLY A 560 2.03 -4.92 5.10
N ASN A 561 3.13 -4.25 4.79
CA ASN A 561 3.69 -3.21 5.65
C ASN A 561 3.34 -1.81 5.14
N ASP A 562 3.01 -0.93 6.09
CA ASP A 562 2.82 0.49 5.79
C ASP A 562 4.15 1.13 5.37
N MET A 563 4.07 2.09 4.45
CA MET A 563 5.23 2.88 4.04
C MET A 563 5.02 4.36 4.29
N ARG A 564 6.12 5.07 4.58
CA ARG A 564 6.12 6.53 4.67
C ARG A 564 6.60 7.13 3.36
N PHE A 565 5.90 8.14 2.90
CA PHE A 565 6.25 8.87 1.68
C PHE A 565 7.14 10.07 2.02
N TYR A 566 8.27 10.19 1.31
CA TYR A 566 9.23 11.29 1.44
C TYR A 566 9.57 11.85 0.05
N TRP A 567 9.53 13.15 -0.09
CA TRP A 567 9.86 13.84 -1.34
C TRP A 567 11.32 13.61 -1.77
N GLU A 568 12.24 13.53 -0.80
CA GLU A 568 13.67 13.28 -1.02
C GLU A 568 13.91 11.92 -1.68
N ARG A 569 13.07 10.92 -1.38
CA ARG A 569 13.13 9.60 -2.03
C ARG A 569 12.72 9.67 -3.50
N VAL A 570 11.73 10.49 -3.82
CA VAL A 570 11.31 10.70 -5.22
C VAL A 570 12.43 11.39 -6.00
N GLU A 571 13.09 12.37 -5.40
CA GLU A 571 14.24 13.03 -6.01
C GLU A 571 15.41 12.06 -6.23
N ALA A 572 15.70 11.18 -5.28
CA ALA A 572 16.70 10.12 -5.44
C ALA A 572 16.34 9.17 -6.59
N SER A 573 15.07 8.78 -6.71
CA SER A 573 14.58 7.93 -7.80
C SER A 573 14.72 8.59 -9.18
N ARG A 574 14.42 9.90 -9.28
CA ARG A 574 14.68 10.69 -10.50
C ARG A 574 16.19 10.73 -10.82
N ASN A 575 17.03 10.91 -9.82
CA ASN A 575 18.49 10.94 -10.01
C ASN A 575 19.00 9.58 -10.50
N PHE A 576 18.39 8.47 -10.06
CA PHE A 576 18.69 7.15 -10.59
C PHE A 576 18.33 7.03 -12.07
N ALA A 577 17.12 7.47 -12.48
CA ALA A 577 16.74 7.50 -13.90
C ALA A 577 17.76 8.32 -14.73
N ASN A 578 18.17 9.48 -14.25
CA ASN A 578 19.17 10.32 -14.90
C ASN A 578 20.55 9.65 -14.97
N LYS A 579 20.94 8.87 -13.97
CA LYS A 579 22.22 8.14 -13.97
C LYS A 579 22.23 7.07 -15.06
N ILE A 580 21.15 6.28 -15.16
CA ILE A 580 20.99 5.27 -16.21
C ILE A 580 20.98 5.94 -17.60
N TRP A 581 20.26 7.03 -17.75
CA TRP A 581 20.23 7.81 -18.99
C TRP A 581 21.62 8.26 -19.43
N ASN A 582 22.40 8.84 -18.53
CA ASN A 582 23.75 9.32 -18.84
C ASN A 582 24.73 8.18 -19.12
N ALA A 583 24.63 7.06 -18.39
CA ALA A 583 25.41 5.87 -18.67
C ALA A 583 25.10 5.31 -20.06
N SER A 584 23.82 5.25 -20.43
CA SER A 584 23.36 4.79 -21.74
C SER A 584 23.89 5.70 -22.87
N ARG A 585 23.83 7.01 -22.69
CA ARG A 585 24.41 7.98 -23.67
C ARG A 585 25.90 7.76 -23.82
N PHE A 586 26.65 7.60 -22.74
CA PHE A 586 28.08 7.31 -22.78
C PHE A 586 28.38 6.06 -23.60
N ILE A 587 27.63 4.99 -23.37
CA ILE A 587 27.79 3.71 -24.06
C ILE A 587 27.49 3.87 -25.56
N MET A 588 26.34 4.47 -25.90
CA MET A 588 25.94 4.67 -27.30
C MET A 588 26.94 5.52 -28.07
N MET A 589 27.44 6.60 -27.47
CA MET A 589 28.47 7.45 -28.09
C MET A 589 29.79 6.69 -28.37
N ASN A 590 30.16 5.74 -27.52
CA ASN A 590 31.35 4.92 -27.71
C ASN A 590 31.11 3.83 -28.74
N ILE A 591 29.92 3.22 -28.80
CA ILE A 591 29.56 2.27 -29.87
C ILE A 591 29.56 2.94 -31.22
N GLU A 592 28.98 4.14 -31.38
CA GLU A 592 28.94 4.89 -32.63
C GLU A 592 30.34 5.27 -33.12
N LYS A 593 31.21 5.74 -32.22
CA LYS A 593 32.62 6.12 -32.58
C LYS A 593 33.44 4.93 -33.04
N ALA A 594 33.14 3.75 -32.56
CA ALA A 594 33.96 2.56 -32.83
C ALA A 594 33.72 1.94 -34.22
N ASP A 595 32.67 2.39 -34.97
CA ASP A 595 32.27 1.87 -36.30
C ASP A 595 32.30 0.33 -36.39
N ILE A 596 31.89 -0.34 -35.28
CA ILE A 596 31.87 -1.80 -35.18
C ILE A 596 30.56 -2.30 -35.79
N THR A 597 30.53 -2.33 -37.13
CA THR A 597 29.50 -3.04 -37.88
C THR A 597 29.58 -4.52 -37.59
N GLY A 598 28.69 -5.07 -36.74
CA GLY A 598 28.70 -6.47 -36.39
C GLY A 598 28.49 -6.79 -34.89
N ILE A 599 28.53 -5.79 -34.00
CA ILE A 599 28.18 -6.00 -32.57
C ILE A 599 26.75 -6.56 -32.45
N ASP A 600 25.82 -6.09 -33.30
CA ASP A 600 24.43 -6.57 -33.27
C ASP A 600 24.28 -8.01 -33.77
N ALA A 601 25.07 -8.42 -34.76
CA ALA A 601 25.13 -9.80 -35.24
C ALA A 601 25.75 -10.75 -34.21
N ALA A 602 26.66 -10.28 -33.38
CA ALA A 602 27.27 -11.05 -32.30
C ALA A 602 26.38 -11.19 -31.09
N MET A 603 25.43 -10.27 -30.84
CA MET A 603 24.46 -10.37 -29.72
C MET A 603 23.45 -11.50 -29.87
N THR A 604 23.29 -12.06 -31.05
CA THR A 604 22.53 -13.28 -31.35
C THR A 604 23.43 -14.53 -31.42
N ALA A 605 24.71 -14.37 -31.24
CA ALA A 605 25.68 -15.48 -31.29
C ALA A 605 25.76 -16.14 -29.89
N ASP A 606 26.05 -17.44 -29.91
CA ASP A 606 26.48 -18.21 -28.77
C ASP A 606 27.60 -17.46 -27.99
N VAL A 607 27.44 -17.40 -26.66
CA VAL A 607 28.37 -16.70 -25.77
C VAL A 607 29.81 -17.20 -25.94
N ASP A 608 29.99 -18.51 -26.14
CA ASP A 608 31.30 -19.10 -26.40
C ASP A 608 31.94 -18.55 -27.71
N ALA A 609 31.14 -18.29 -28.72
CA ALA A 609 31.58 -17.69 -29.96
C ALA A 609 32.02 -16.23 -29.77
N ALA A 610 31.24 -15.45 -29.02
CA ALA A 610 31.54 -14.06 -28.65
C ALA A 610 32.82 -13.96 -27.81
N MET A 611 32.99 -14.85 -26.83
CA MET A 611 34.21 -14.93 -26.00
C MET A 611 35.46 -15.25 -26.82
N LYS A 612 35.35 -16.14 -27.77
CA LYS A 612 36.46 -16.49 -28.67
C LYS A 612 36.78 -15.35 -29.65
N GLN A 613 35.74 -14.64 -30.10
CA GLN A 613 35.88 -13.58 -31.08
C GLN A 613 36.46 -12.29 -30.50
N TYR A 614 36.05 -11.91 -29.27
CA TYR A 614 36.34 -10.59 -28.74
C TYR A 614 37.42 -10.55 -27.63
N GLY A 615 37.84 -11.67 -27.08
CA GLY A 615 38.87 -11.72 -26.02
C GLY A 615 38.49 -11.03 -24.74
N PHE A 616 37.49 -11.56 -24.01
CA PHE A 616 37.00 -10.98 -22.75
C PHE A 616 38.09 -10.93 -21.67
N THR A 617 38.18 -9.77 -21.02
CA THR A 617 39.09 -9.54 -19.90
C THR A 617 38.41 -9.96 -18.55
N LEU A 618 39.18 -9.95 -17.48
CA LEU A 618 38.73 -10.21 -16.11
C LEU A 618 37.52 -9.35 -15.73
N ALA A 619 37.52 -8.05 -16.09
CA ALA A 619 36.42 -7.16 -15.76
C ALA A 619 35.12 -7.49 -16.54
N ASP A 620 35.25 -7.88 -17.81
CA ASP A 620 34.09 -8.27 -18.64
C ASP A 620 33.41 -9.52 -18.08
N LYS A 621 34.17 -10.54 -17.76
CA LYS A 621 33.67 -11.79 -17.15
C LYS A 621 33.05 -11.56 -15.81
N TRP A 622 33.67 -10.73 -14.97
CA TRP A 622 33.13 -10.37 -13.67
C TRP A 622 31.73 -9.75 -13.76
N ILE A 623 31.55 -8.71 -14.59
CA ILE A 623 30.25 -8.02 -14.66
C ILE A 623 29.18 -8.87 -15.33
N LEU A 624 29.54 -9.72 -16.31
CA LEU A 624 28.63 -10.67 -16.94
C LEU A 624 28.15 -11.73 -15.96
N SER A 625 29.05 -12.25 -15.10
CA SER A 625 28.68 -13.23 -14.08
C SER A 625 27.79 -12.59 -12.99
N LYS A 626 28.11 -11.37 -12.54
CA LYS A 626 27.26 -10.62 -11.61
C LYS A 626 25.88 -10.31 -12.19
N MET A 627 25.81 -9.95 -13.48
CA MET A 627 24.54 -9.75 -14.18
C MET A 627 23.72 -11.05 -14.23
N ASN A 628 24.35 -12.16 -14.49
CA ASN A 628 23.71 -13.47 -14.59
C ASN A 628 23.09 -13.91 -13.24
N ASP A 629 23.83 -13.71 -12.15
CA ASP A 629 23.30 -13.91 -10.78
C ASP A 629 22.10 -12.99 -10.51
N LEU A 630 22.21 -11.71 -10.92
CA LEU A 630 21.13 -10.73 -10.75
C LEU A 630 19.85 -11.17 -11.49
N VAL A 631 19.97 -11.70 -12.72
CA VAL A 631 18.83 -12.22 -13.49
C VAL A 631 18.09 -13.27 -12.69
N GLN A 632 18.81 -14.23 -12.11
CA GLN A 632 18.20 -15.27 -11.26
C GLN A 632 17.58 -14.69 -9.99
N GLU A 633 18.33 -13.84 -9.27
CA GLU A 633 17.86 -13.28 -8.01
C GLU A 633 16.63 -12.38 -8.17
N VAL A 634 16.61 -11.54 -9.20
CA VAL A 634 15.45 -10.67 -9.50
C VAL A 634 14.25 -11.52 -9.88
N THR A 635 14.44 -12.52 -10.75
CA THR A 635 13.35 -13.41 -11.17
C THR A 635 12.77 -14.17 -9.98
N ASP A 636 13.60 -14.74 -9.13
CA ASP A 636 13.19 -15.50 -7.95
C ASP A 636 12.40 -14.63 -6.94
N ASN A 637 12.85 -13.39 -6.71
CA ASN A 637 12.15 -12.46 -5.82
C ASN A 637 10.82 -11.98 -6.43
N MET A 638 10.78 -11.74 -7.75
CA MET A 638 9.53 -11.38 -8.45
C MET A 638 8.49 -12.50 -8.36
N GLU A 639 8.90 -13.78 -8.56
CA GLU A 639 8.02 -14.95 -8.42
C GLU A 639 7.52 -15.15 -6.98
N LYS A 640 8.28 -14.69 -5.98
CA LYS A 640 7.89 -14.70 -4.56
C LYS A 640 7.11 -13.46 -4.13
N PHE A 641 6.83 -12.54 -5.05
CA PHE A 641 6.20 -11.24 -4.77
C PHE A 641 7.01 -10.31 -3.86
N GLU A 642 8.31 -10.53 -3.74
CA GLU A 642 9.26 -9.68 -2.99
C GLU A 642 9.78 -8.53 -3.87
N LEU A 643 8.85 -7.73 -4.42
CA LEU A 643 9.13 -6.69 -5.41
C LEU A 643 10.13 -5.66 -4.93
N GLY A 644 10.06 -5.29 -3.64
CA GLY A 644 10.98 -4.33 -3.02
C GLY A 644 12.40 -4.85 -2.88
N ILE A 645 12.58 -6.18 -2.67
CA ILE A 645 13.90 -6.81 -2.62
C ILE A 645 14.48 -6.88 -4.03
N ALA A 646 13.69 -7.33 -5.00
CA ALA A 646 14.11 -7.42 -6.40
C ALA A 646 14.64 -6.07 -6.92
N VAL A 647 13.89 -4.99 -6.71
CA VAL A 647 14.29 -3.65 -7.18
C VAL A 647 15.52 -3.10 -6.46
N SER A 648 15.72 -3.44 -5.17
CA SER A 648 16.92 -3.01 -4.43
C SER A 648 18.18 -3.66 -4.97
N LYS A 649 18.14 -4.98 -5.24
CA LYS A 649 19.26 -5.69 -5.86
C LYS A 649 19.61 -5.13 -7.24
N LEU A 650 18.58 -4.81 -8.03
CA LEU A 650 18.74 -4.22 -9.34
C LEU A 650 19.35 -2.81 -9.28
N TYR A 651 18.90 -2.00 -8.31
CA TYR A 651 19.45 -0.68 -8.05
C TYR A 651 20.94 -0.76 -7.69
N ASP A 652 21.31 -1.61 -6.73
CA ASP A 652 22.69 -1.78 -6.27
C ASP A 652 23.60 -2.23 -7.42
N PHE A 653 23.14 -3.19 -8.23
CA PHE A 653 23.90 -3.64 -9.40
C PHE A 653 24.10 -2.53 -10.44
N LEU A 654 23.03 -1.87 -10.86
CA LEU A 654 23.11 -0.85 -11.91
C LEU A 654 23.88 0.39 -11.45
N TRP A 655 23.67 0.82 -10.21
CA TRP A 655 24.32 2.01 -9.68
C TRP A 655 25.79 1.74 -9.36
N GLU A 656 26.06 0.74 -8.51
CA GLU A 656 27.40 0.50 -8.00
C GLU A 656 28.25 -0.36 -8.96
N GLU A 657 27.80 -1.61 -9.23
CA GLU A 657 28.62 -2.55 -9.98
C GLU A 657 28.84 -2.12 -11.42
N PHE A 658 27.76 -1.76 -12.11
CA PHE A 658 27.83 -1.39 -13.51
C PHE A 658 28.34 0.05 -13.71
N CYS A 659 27.67 1.06 -13.13
CA CYS A 659 28.03 2.46 -13.40
C CYS A 659 29.31 2.89 -12.69
N ASP A 660 29.47 2.59 -11.38
CA ASP A 660 30.59 3.12 -10.60
C ASP A 660 31.87 2.29 -10.72
N TRP A 661 31.74 0.99 -11.07
CA TRP A 661 32.92 0.13 -11.24
C TRP A 661 33.17 -0.23 -12.70
N TYR A 662 32.28 -0.98 -13.34
CA TYR A 662 32.57 -1.56 -14.65
C TYR A 662 32.83 -0.48 -15.71
N ILE A 663 31.92 0.52 -15.82
CA ILE A 663 32.10 1.63 -16.78
C ILE A 663 33.44 2.32 -16.54
N GLU A 664 33.82 2.59 -15.31
CA GLU A 664 35.11 3.23 -15.00
C GLU A 664 36.32 2.33 -15.36
N MET A 665 36.19 1.01 -15.11
CA MET A 665 37.25 0.05 -15.43
C MET A 665 37.56 -0.04 -16.94
N VAL A 666 36.54 0.12 -17.79
CA VAL A 666 36.68 -0.05 -19.23
C VAL A 666 37.02 1.24 -19.99
N LYS A 667 36.91 2.41 -19.38
CA LYS A 667 37.22 3.71 -20.02
C LYS A 667 38.58 3.75 -20.72
N PRO A 668 39.71 3.26 -20.17
CA PRO A 668 41.00 3.27 -20.86
C PRO A 668 40.94 2.49 -22.16
N ARG A 669 40.30 1.33 -22.19
CA ARG A 669 40.14 0.49 -23.37
C ARG A 669 39.31 1.17 -24.45
N LEU A 670 38.28 1.96 -24.03
CA LEU A 670 37.41 2.69 -24.95
C LEU A 670 38.11 3.90 -25.60
N TRP A 671 39.11 4.49 -24.93
CA TRP A 671 39.82 5.67 -25.37
C TRP A 671 41.08 5.33 -26.18
N ASP A 672 41.56 4.09 -26.12
CA ASP A 672 42.69 3.60 -26.92
C ASP A 672 42.18 2.85 -28.16
N ASP A 673 42.38 3.44 -29.33
CA ASP A 673 41.95 2.83 -30.59
C ASP A 673 42.79 1.61 -30.98
N ALA A 674 43.94 1.40 -30.32
CA ALA A 674 44.81 0.24 -30.54
C ALA A 674 44.50 -0.93 -29.60
N ASP A 675 43.60 -0.76 -28.63
CA ASP A 675 43.24 -1.83 -27.68
C ASP A 675 42.39 -2.92 -28.38
N GLU A 676 43.00 -4.07 -28.56
CA GLU A 676 42.35 -5.24 -29.20
C GLU A 676 41.14 -5.77 -28.44
N THR A 677 40.99 -5.41 -27.14
CA THR A 677 39.88 -5.83 -26.31
C THR A 677 38.72 -4.81 -26.25
N LYS A 678 38.81 -3.70 -26.99
CA LYS A 678 37.78 -2.65 -27.06
C LYS A 678 36.44 -3.19 -27.51
N ALA A 679 36.42 -4.11 -28.48
CA ALA A 679 35.20 -4.74 -28.98
C ALA A 679 34.48 -5.55 -27.87
N ALA A 680 35.26 -6.30 -27.05
CA ALA A 680 34.71 -7.04 -25.90
C ALA A 680 34.11 -6.10 -24.88
N ALA A 681 34.76 -4.96 -24.57
CA ALA A 681 34.23 -3.98 -23.64
C ALA A 681 32.89 -3.38 -24.12
N LEU A 682 32.78 -3.01 -25.41
CA LEU A 682 31.56 -2.46 -25.98
C LEU A 682 30.42 -3.47 -26.04
N TRP A 683 30.73 -4.71 -26.44
CA TRP A 683 29.77 -5.80 -26.41
C TRP A 683 29.23 -6.05 -24.99
N THR A 684 30.12 -6.13 -24.01
CA THR A 684 29.75 -6.32 -22.60
C THR A 684 28.92 -5.16 -22.07
N LEU A 685 29.32 -3.90 -22.34
CA LEU A 685 28.55 -2.72 -21.95
C LEU A 685 27.11 -2.76 -22.49
N LYS A 686 26.97 -3.08 -23.80
CA LYS A 686 25.65 -3.17 -24.44
C LYS A 686 24.80 -4.31 -23.85
N THR A 687 25.40 -5.49 -23.67
CA THR A 687 24.72 -6.68 -23.14
C THR A 687 24.23 -6.45 -21.70
N VAL A 688 25.10 -5.95 -20.83
CA VAL A 688 24.75 -5.67 -19.42
C VAL A 688 23.70 -4.57 -19.32
N LEU A 689 23.83 -3.49 -20.12
CA LEU A 689 22.84 -2.42 -20.15
C LEU A 689 21.48 -2.95 -20.64
N THR A 690 21.43 -3.66 -21.76
CA THR A 690 20.19 -4.19 -22.34
C THR A 690 19.47 -5.14 -21.37
N THR A 691 20.23 -6.05 -20.74
CA THR A 691 19.68 -6.97 -19.71
C THR A 691 19.18 -6.20 -18.50
N GLY A 692 19.97 -5.26 -17.99
CA GLY A 692 19.57 -4.41 -16.86
C GLY A 692 18.31 -3.58 -17.15
N LEU A 693 18.17 -3.05 -18.38
CA LEU A 693 16.96 -2.33 -18.81
C LEU A 693 15.74 -3.26 -18.84
N LYS A 694 15.88 -4.51 -19.31
CA LYS A 694 14.78 -5.50 -19.31
C LYS A 694 14.32 -5.82 -17.89
N LEU A 695 15.24 -6.04 -16.96
CA LEU A 695 14.92 -6.29 -15.54
C LEU A 695 14.28 -5.06 -14.86
N LEU A 696 14.70 -3.84 -15.25
CA LEU A 696 14.20 -2.59 -14.68
C LEU A 696 12.85 -2.15 -15.29
N HIS A 697 12.52 -2.61 -16.50
CA HIS A 697 11.34 -2.16 -17.23
C HIS A 697 10.02 -2.26 -16.46
N PRO A 698 9.71 -3.32 -15.71
CA PRO A 698 8.50 -3.37 -14.91
C PRO A 698 8.37 -2.22 -13.89
N TYR A 699 9.48 -1.74 -13.37
CA TYR A 699 9.54 -0.69 -12.35
C TYR A 699 9.56 0.73 -12.94
N MET A 700 10.35 0.94 -13.99
CA MET A 700 10.58 2.23 -14.64
C MET A 700 10.36 2.10 -16.17
N PRO A 701 9.09 1.95 -16.61
CA PRO A 701 8.79 1.56 -17.98
C PRO A 701 9.18 2.59 -19.04
N PHE A 702 9.14 3.88 -18.73
CA PHE A 702 9.34 4.92 -19.75
C PHE A 702 10.81 5.14 -20.09
N VAL A 703 11.65 5.34 -19.09
CA VAL A 703 13.10 5.57 -19.32
C VAL A 703 13.75 4.34 -19.95
N THR A 704 13.30 3.13 -19.54
CA THR A 704 13.84 1.88 -20.10
C THR A 704 13.39 1.64 -21.53
N GLU A 705 12.14 1.92 -21.87
CA GLU A 705 11.64 1.84 -23.26
C GLU A 705 12.42 2.77 -24.19
N GLU A 706 12.57 4.05 -23.79
CA GLU A 706 13.24 5.05 -24.63
C GLU A 706 14.70 4.69 -24.90
N ILE A 707 15.43 4.27 -23.87
CA ILE A 707 16.83 3.85 -24.01
C ILE A 707 16.91 2.59 -24.86
N PHE A 708 16.08 1.58 -24.58
CA PHE A 708 16.10 0.30 -25.26
C PHE A 708 15.82 0.43 -26.76
N CYS A 709 14.74 1.12 -27.14
CA CYS A 709 14.36 1.33 -28.54
C CYS A 709 15.36 2.23 -29.30
N THR A 710 16.17 3.03 -28.57
CA THR A 710 17.23 3.83 -29.17
C THR A 710 18.52 3.01 -29.36
N LEU A 711 18.83 2.14 -28.41
CA LEU A 711 20.04 1.31 -28.39
C LEU A 711 19.92 0.07 -29.29
N THR A 712 18.69 -0.43 -29.48
CA THR A 712 18.38 -1.60 -30.30
C THR A 712 17.44 -1.21 -31.44
N ASP A 713 17.30 -2.06 -32.45
CA ASP A 713 16.31 -1.87 -33.51
C ASP A 713 14.97 -2.57 -33.18
N GLU A 714 14.79 -3.04 -31.90
CA GLU A 714 13.57 -3.66 -31.46
C GLU A 714 12.44 -2.63 -31.28
N GLU A 715 11.22 -3.05 -31.57
CA GLU A 715 10.03 -2.20 -31.55
C GLU A 715 9.67 -1.69 -30.16
N SER A 716 9.76 -2.58 -29.14
CA SER A 716 9.49 -2.24 -27.74
C SER A 716 10.13 -3.25 -26.79
N ILE A 717 10.64 -2.77 -25.67
CA ILE A 717 11.12 -3.62 -24.57
C ILE A 717 9.99 -4.43 -23.95
N MET A 718 8.74 -3.91 -23.97
CA MET A 718 7.58 -4.52 -23.36
C MET A 718 7.21 -5.90 -23.94
N ILE A 719 7.49 -6.09 -25.23
CA ILE A 719 7.26 -7.34 -25.96
C ILE A 719 8.53 -8.17 -26.13
N SER A 720 9.65 -7.70 -25.61
CA SER A 720 10.91 -8.44 -25.60
C SER A 720 10.89 -9.57 -24.55
N LYS A 721 11.72 -10.57 -24.75
CA LYS A 721 11.84 -11.71 -23.81
C LYS A 721 12.48 -11.26 -22.49
N TRP A 722 11.92 -11.76 -21.37
CA TRP A 722 12.57 -11.66 -20.05
C TRP A 722 13.92 -12.39 -20.07
N PRO A 723 14.94 -11.81 -19.44
CA PRO A 723 16.26 -12.47 -19.40
C PRO A 723 16.21 -13.76 -18.57
N GLU A 724 16.96 -14.75 -18.99
CA GLU A 724 17.10 -16.03 -18.32
C GLU A 724 18.55 -16.24 -17.86
N TYR A 725 18.75 -16.96 -16.77
CA TYR A 725 20.07 -17.35 -16.31
C TYR A 725 20.72 -18.27 -17.36
N ASP A 726 22.02 -18.04 -17.64
CA ASP A 726 22.80 -18.80 -18.63
C ASP A 726 24.11 -19.27 -17.98
N GLU A 727 24.32 -20.58 -17.90
CA GLU A 727 25.54 -21.18 -17.32
C GLU A 727 26.83 -20.71 -18.03
N ALA A 728 26.76 -20.30 -19.29
CA ALA A 728 27.89 -19.77 -20.05
C ALA A 728 28.47 -18.47 -19.47
N PHE A 729 27.68 -17.75 -18.66
CA PHE A 729 28.12 -16.53 -17.95
C PHE A 729 28.55 -16.76 -16.50
N ASP A 730 28.76 -18.00 -16.08
CA ASP A 730 29.20 -18.31 -14.69
C ASP A 730 30.72 -18.25 -14.55
N PHE A 731 31.25 -17.09 -14.12
CA PHE A 731 32.68 -16.82 -13.94
C PHE A 731 33.06 -16.55 -12.46
N LYS A 732 32.72 -17.46 -11.55
CA LYS A 732 32.90 -17.26 -10.09
C LYS A 732 34.36 -17.00 -9.68
N ALA A 733 35.34 -17.58 -10.39
CA ALA A 733 36.74 -17.30 -10.13
C ALA A 733 37.13 -15.86 -10.46
N ASP A 734 36.62 -15.33 -11.58
CA ASP A 734 36.84 -13.95 -12.00
C ASP A 734 36.09 -12.97 -11.07
N GLU A 735 34.92 -13.33 -10.57
CA GLU A 735 34.21 -12.54 -9.54
C GLU A 735 35.04 -12.38 -8.27
N ALA A 736 35.54 -13.49 -7.73
CA ALA A 736 36.36 -13.49 -6.52
C ALA A 736 37.65 -12.68 -6.69
N ALA A 737 38.22 -12.68 -7.88
CA ALA A 737 39.40 -11.89 -8.20
C ALA A 737 39.10 -10.38 -8.22
N VAL A 738 38.02 -9.96 -8.89
CA VAL A 738 37.63 -8.54 -8.95
C VAL A 738 37.16 -8.02 -7.58
N ASP A 739 36.49 -8.84 -6.77
CA ASP A 739 36.10 -8.45 -5.41
C ASP A 739 37.32 -8.10 -4.54
N LYS A 740 38.43 -8.83 -4.66
CA LYS A 740 39.70 -8.49 -3.99
C LYS A 740 40.29 -7.17 -4.48
N ILE A 741 40.21 -6.92 -5.79
CA ILE A 741 40.65 -5.65 -6.38
C ILE A 741 39.82 -4.48 -5.87
N LYS A 742 38.48 -4.66 -5.82
CA LYS A 742 37.54 -3.66 -5.29
C LYS A 742 37.80 -3.38 -3.81
N GLU A 743 38.04 -4.41 -3.00
CA GLU A 743 38.42 -4.26 -1.60
C GLU A 743 39.69 -3.42 -1.44
N ALA A 744 40.72 -3.71 -2.24
CA ALA A 744 41.97 -2.97 -2.26
C ALA A 744 41.80 -1.49 -2.65
N VAL A 745 41.08 -1.25 -3.74
CA VAL A 745 40.81 0.11 -4.22
C VAL A 745 39.95 0.89 -3.23
N ARG A 746 38.94 0.27 -2.61
CA ARG A 746 38.12 0.92 -1.54
C ARG A 746 39.00 1.30 -0.36
N GLY A 747 39.90 0.42 0.09
CA GLY A 747 40.84 0.68 1.15
C GLY A 747 41.74 1.88 0.85
N ILE A 748 42.30 1.94 -0.37
CA ILE A 748 43.10 3.09 -0.84
C ILE A 748 42.27 4.37 -0.82
N ARG A 749 41.05 4.36 -1.35
CA ARG A 749 40.17 5.52 -1.38
C ARG A 749 39.79 6.02 0.02
N ASN A 750 39.56 5.12 0.96
CA ASN A 750 39.25 5.45 2.35
C ASN A 750 40.42 6.18 3.02
N VAL A 751 41.64 5.62 2.92
CA VAL A 751 42.86 6.26 3.41
C VAL A 751 43.04 7.66 2.81
N ARG A 752 42.88 7.80 1.51
CA ARG A 752 43.00 9.10 0.82
C ARG A 752 41.95 10.11 1.29
N THR A 753 40.72 9.66 1.56
CA THR A 753 39.64 10.49 2.09
C THR A 753 39.93 10.94 3.52
N GLU A 754 40.35 10.02 4.40
CA GLU A 754 40.72 10.32 5.79
C GLU A 754 41.88 11.31 5.90
N MET A 755 42.80 11.22 4.92
CA MET A 755 43.96 12.10 4.85
C MET A 755 43.74 13.37 4.02
N ASN A 756 42.52 13.59 3.50
CA ASN A 756 42.13 14.70 2.61
C ASN A 756 43.05 14.84 1.38
N VAL A 757 43.45 13.72 0.77
CA VAL A 757 44.31 13.70 -0.41
C VAL A 757 43.47 13.97 -1.67
N ALA A 758 43.85 15.03 -2.42
CA ALA A 758 43.16 15.37 -3.67
C ALA A 758 43.29 14.26 -4.71
N PRO A 759 42.26 13.99 -5.53
CA PRO A 759 42.32 12.99 -6.62
C PRO A 759 43.47 13.20 -7.61
N SER A 760 43.84 14.45 -7.86
CA SER A 760 44.95 14.81 -8.76
C SER A 760 46.32 14.40 -8.23
N ARG A 761 46.46 14.17 -6.91
CA ARG A 761 47.73 13.72 -6.32
C ARG A 761 47.84 12.20 -6.43
N LYS A 762 48.63 11.70 -7.34
CA LYS A 762 48.86 10.28 -7.48
C LYS A 762 49.98 9.82 -6.56
N ALA A 763 49.94 8.56 -6.13
CA ALA A 763 50.94 7.94 -5.27
C ALA A 763 51.29 6.52 -5.73
N SER A 764 52.47 6.05 -5.42
CA SER A 764 52.87 4.67 -5.66
C SER A 764 52.14 3.74 -4.70
N VAL A 765 51.70 2.59 -5.23
CA VAL A 765 50.97 1.57 -4.47
C VAL A 765 51.74 0.27 -4.46
N TYR A 766 52.07 -0.25 -3.29
CA TYR A 766 52.72 -1.53 -3.10
C TYR A 766 51.69 -2.57 -2.59
N VAL A 767 51.46 -3.62 -3.37
CA VAL A 767 50.60 -4.74 -2.98
C VAL A 767 51.51 -5.90 -2.54
N VAL A 768 51.41 -6.29 -1.29
CA VAL A 768 52.22 -7.35 -0.66
C VAL A 768 51.34 -8.55 -0.36
N SER A 769 51.67 -9.70 -0.91
CA SER A 769 51.03 -10.98 -0.59
C SER A 769 52.00 -12.12 -0.69
N PRO A 770 52.06 -13.06 0.31
CA PRO A 770 52.86 -14.24 0.22
C PRO A 770 52.34 -15.26 -0.82
N LYS A 771 51.08 -15.16 -1.18
CA LYS A 771 50.39 -16.07 -2.12
C LYS A 771 50.64 -15.66 -3.56
N GLU A 772 51.11 -16.61 -4.38
CA GLU A 772 51.43 -16.35 -5.79
C GLU A 772 50.22 -16.09 -6.66
N ASP A 773 49.12 -16.81 -6.45
CA ASP A 773 47.85 -16.61 -7.13
C ASP A 773 47.27 -15.21 -6.89
N ILE A 774 47.38 -14.72 -5.67
CA ILE A 774 46.93 -13.37 -5.31
C ILE A 774 47.80 -12.30 -5.98
N ARG A 775 49.14 -12.50 -6.00
CA ARG A 775 50.04 -11.58 -6.72
C ARG A 775 49.77 -11.57 -8.24
N ALA A 776 49.41 -12.73 -8.81
CA ALA A 776 49.04 -12.80 -10.24
C ALA A 776 47.82 -11.96 -10.56
N ILE A 777 46.75 -12.01 -9.70
CA ILE A 777 45.54 -11.18 -9.82
C ILE A 777 45.91 -9.69 -9.83
N PHE A 778 46.66 -9.22 -8.81
CA PHE A 778 47.01 -7.82 -8.70
C PHE A 778 47.99 -7.35 -9.79
N THR A 779 48.87 -8.23 -10.29
CA THR A 779 49.78 -7.93 -11.41
C THR A 779 49.00 -7.72 -12.70
N ALA A 780 48.00 -8.56 -13.00
CA ALA A 780 47.13 -8.43 -14.15
C ALA A 780 46.21 -7.18 -14.11
N SER A 781 46.00 -6.65 -12.89
CA SER A 781 45.01 -5.60 -12.64
C SER A 781 45.60 -4.23 -12.31
N LYS A 782 46.92 -4.01 -12.59
CA LYS A 782 47.60 -2.75 -12.24
C LYS A 782 46.87 -1.51 -12.80
N ASN A 783 46.28 -1.61 -13.99
CA ASN A 783 45.57 -0.53 -14.63
C ASN A 783 44.36 -0.04 -13.81
N PHE A 784 43.69 -0.92 -13.08
CA PHE A 784 42.57 -0.52 -12.22
C PHE A 784 43.00 0.33 -11.01
N PHE A 785 44.20 0.06 -10.46
CA PHE A 785 44.77 0.88 -9.41
C PHE A 785 45.18 2.25 -9.91
N ALA A 786 45.72 2.33 -11.14
CA ALA A 786 46.08 3.60 -11.76
C ALA A 786 44.85 4.52 -11.93
N MET A 787 43.74 3.97 -12.36
CA MET A 787 42.49 4.70 -12.57
C MET A 787 41.71 4.93 -11.29
N LEU A 788 41.40 3.86 -10.57
CA LEU A 788 40.44 3.86 -9.49
C LEU A 788 41.07 4.11 -8.12
N GLY A 789 42.36 3.77 -7.95
CA GLY A 789 43.14 3.99 -6.75
C GLY A 789 44.03 5.25 -6.80
N TYR A 790 44.03 5.98 -7.94
CA TYR A 790 44.90 7.13 -8.19
C TYR A 790 46.38 6.82 -8.04
N ALA A 791 46.78 5.61 -8.48
CA ALA A 791 48.17 5.21 -8.47
C ALA A 791 48.94 5.74 -9.67
N ASN A 792 50.21 6.19 -9.47
CA ASN A 792 51.15 6.46 -10.57
C ASN A 792 51.94 5.19 -10.93
N GLU A 793 52.29 4.39 -9.93
CA GLU A 793 52.99 3.12 -10.11
C GLU A 793 52.38 2.06 -9.18
N VAL A 794 52.37 0.78 -9.63
CA VAL A 794 51.87 -0.34 -8.86
C VAL A 794 52.91 -1.45 -8.79
N HIS A 795 53.41 -1.71 -7.60
CA HIS A 795 54.40 -2.76 -7.33
C HIS A 795 53.71 -3.93 -6.61
N VAL A 796 53.87 -5.14 -7.12
CA VAL A 796 53.31 -6.36 -6.53
C VAL A 796 54.47 -7.27 -6.11
N GLN A 797 54.56 -7.58 -4.82
CA GLN A 797 55.70 -8.32 -4.25
C GLN A 797 55.26 -9.30 -3.15
N ALA A 798 56.19 -10.19 -2.80
CA ALA A 798 55.92 -11.26 -1.84
C ALA A 798 56.00 -10.83 -0.36
N ASP A 799 56.82 -9.85 -0.06
CA ASP A 799 57.08 -9.36 1.28
C ASP A 799 57.25 -7.82 1.32
N LYS A 800 57.49 -7.23 2.48
CA LYS A 800 57.61 -5.79 2.70
C LYS A 800 58.98 -5.20 2.31
N SER A 801 59.83 -5.92 1.63
CA SER A 801 61.17 -5.42 1.28
C SER A 801 61.11 -4.17 0.41
N GLY A 802 61.90 -3.14 0.80
CA GLY A 802 61.98 -1.87 0.04
C GLY A 802 60.83 -0.90 0.31
N ILE A 803 59.87 -1.21 1.17
CA ILE A 803 58.77 -0.32 1.54
C ILE A 803 59.19 0.42 2.83
N ALA A 804 59.04 1.72 2.84
CA ALA A 804 59.38 2.56 3.96
C ALA A 804 58.49 2.23 5.18
N ASP A 805 59.04 2.37 6.41
CA ASP A 805 58.31 2.04 7.63
C ASP A 805 57.18 2.97 7.96
N ASP A 806 57.18 4.20 7.42
CA ASP A 806 56.14 5.21 7.55
C ASP A 806 55.03 5.07 6.51
N ALA A 807 55.08 4.07 5.61
CA ALA A 807 54.06 3.84 4.60
C ALA A 807 52.72 3.51 5.26
N VAL A 808 51.66 4.19 4.77
CA VAL A 808 50.29 3.94 5.23
C VAL A 808 49.88 2.57 4.73
N SER A 809 49.36 1.72 5.63
CA SER A 809 48.97 0.37 5.30
C SER A 809 47.45 0.19 5.28
N VAL A 810 46.97 -0.57 4.29
CA VAL A 810 45.59 -1.09 4.20
C VAL A 810 45.67 -2.61 4.18
N VAL A 811 45.09 -3.24 5.17
CA VAL A 811 45.05 -4.71 5.24
C VAL A 811 43.73 -5.19 4.63
N ILE A 812 43.81 -6.07 3.66
CA ILE A 812 42.68 -6.75 3.04
C ILE A 812 42.84 -8.27 3.20
N HIS A 813 41.84 -9.02 2.80
CA HIS A 813 41.94 -10.48 2.83
C HIS A 813 43.02 -10.96 1.87
N ASP A 814 44.02 -11.67 2.40
CA ASP A 814 45.16 -12.28 1.70
C ASP A 814 46.21 -11.28 1.16
N ALA A 815 46.12 -9.97 1.40
CA ALA A 815 47.14 -9.01 0.99
C ALA A 815 47.21 -7.79 1.92
N ALA A 816 48.31 -7.07 1.86
CA ALA A 816 48.45 -5.77 2.49
C ALA A 816 48.91 -4.75 1.42
N ILE A 817 48.30 -3.57 1.48
CA ILE A 817 48.59 -2.50 0.53
C ILE A 817 49.34 -1.40 1.28
N TYR A 818 50.45 -0.93 0.75
CA TYR A 818 51.22 0.15 1.33
C TYR A 818 51.32 1.32 0.36
N ILE A 819 51.19 2.53 0.89
CA ILE A 819 51.27 3.78 0.14
C ILE A 819 52.28 4.67 0.88
N PRO A 820 53.40 5.15 0.23
CA PRO A 820 54.35 6.01 0.86
C PRO A 820 53.70 7.28 1.41
N PHE A 821 53.90 7.59 2.69
CA PHE A 821 53.26 8.73 3.34
C PHE A 821 53.62 10.06 2.68
N ALA A 822 54.90 10.23 2.28
CA ALA A 822 55.37 11.43 1.62
C ALA A 822 54.73 11.70 0.24
N GLU A 823 54.21 10.68 -0.43
CA GLU A 823 53.50 10.85 -1.69
C GLU A 823 52.01 11.23 -1.50
N LEU A 824 51.43 10.84 -0.35
CA LEU A 824 50.03 11.18 -0.01
C LEU A 824 49.88 12.62 0.48
N VAL A 825 50.86 13.12 1.29
CA VAL A 825 50.76 14.40 1.98
C VAL A 825 51.85 15.36 1.53
N ASP A 826 51.50 16.62 1.29
CA ASP A 826 52.47 17.69 1.15
C ASP A 826 52.91 18.03 2.58
N ILE A 827 54.07 17.51 2.94
CA ILE A 827 54.59 17.57 4.31
C ILE A 827 54.64 19.02 4.81
N GLU A 828 55.07 19.96 4.00
CA GLU A 828 55.15 21.35 4.38
C GLU A 828 53.77 21.97 4.61
N LYS A 829 52.84 21.72 3.75
CA LYS A 829 51.45 22.21 3.89
C LYS A 829 50.69 21.52 5.01
N GLU A 830 50.94 20.25 5.26
CA GLU A 830 50.32 19.52 6.35
C GLU A 830 50.85 19.97 7.71
N ILE A 831 52.15 20.23 7.81
CA ILE A 831 52.74 20.86 9.00
C ILE A 831 52.09 22.24 9.23
N GLU A 832 51.98 23.05 8.17
CA GLU A 832 51.33 24.35 8.27
C GLU A 832 49.86 24.23 8.70
N ARG A 833 49.12 23.30 8.15
CA ARG A 833 47.71 23.03 8.50
C ARG A 833 47.56 22.56 9.95
N LEU A 834 48.35 21.57 10.35
CA LEU A 834 48.31 21.03 11.71
C LEU A 834 48.77 22.08 12.73
N THR A 835 49.77 22.94 12.41
CA THR A 835 50.20 24.04 13.25
C THR A 835 49.10 25.09 13.43
N LYS A 836 48.36 25.41 12.38
CA LYS A 836 47.19 26.29 12.45
C LYS A 836 46.05 25.65 13.28
N GLU A 837 45.83 24.38 13.13
CA GLU A 837 44.82 23.62 13.89
C GLU A 837 45.22 23.52 15.37
N GLN A 838 46.49 23.25 15.69
CA GLN A 838 47.04 23.29 17.04
C GLN A 838 46.79 24.66 17.69
N THR A 839 47.13 25.73 17.00
CA THR A 839 46.94 27.10 17.49
C THR A 839 45.47 27.41 17.78
N LYS A 840 44.61 26.97 16.91
CA LYS A 840 43.13 27.14 17.09
C LYS A 840 42.62 26.35 18.29
N LEU A 841 43.04 25.08 18.42
CA LEU A 841 42.64 24.23 19.54
C LEU A 841 43.15 24.77 20.87
N GLU A 842 44.41 25.24 20.93
CA GLU A 842 44.96 25.87 22.09
C GLU A 842 44.20 27.16 22.52
N ALA A 843 43.75 27.95 21.54
CA ALA A 843 42.91 29.11 21.78
C ALA A 843 41.52 28.72 22.33
N GLU A 844 40.88 27.68 21.77
CA GLU A 844 39.59 27.18 22.24
C GLU A 844 39.67 26.55 23.64
N ILE A 845 40.74 25.80 23.92
CA ILE A 845 41.00 25.22 25.25
C ILE A 845 41.19 26.37 26.28
N LYS A 846 41.96 27.39 25.94
CA LYS A 846 42.13 28.57 26.79
C LYS A 846 40.83 29.31 27.05
N ARG A 847 39.98 29.46 26.04
CA ARG A 847 38.65 30.06 26.13
C ARG A 847 37.72 29.23 27.04
N ALA A 848 37.60 27.94 26.77
CA ALA A 848 36.72 27.04 27.54
C ALA A 848 37.18 26.89 28.99
N SER A 849 38.48 26.74 29.23
CA SER A 849 39.08 26.70 30.56
C SER A 849 38.87 28.03 31.32
N GLY A 850 39.01 29.17 30.64
CA GLY A 850 38.73 30.49 31.21
C GLY A 850 37.25 30.67 31.57
N MET A 851 36.35 30.17 30.77
CA MET A 851 34.90 30.18 31.09
C MET A 851 34.60 29.30 32.31
N LEU A 852 35.14 28.09 32.36
CA LEU A 852 34.95 27.15 33.46
C LEU A 852 35.68 27.57 34.77
N ALA A 853 36.72 28.40 34.69
CA ALA A 853 37.39 29.00 35.84
C ALA A 853 36.68 30.24 36.40
N ASN A 854 35.68 30.79 35.68
CA ASN A 854 34.93 31.96 36.10
C ASN A 854 33.76 31.57 37.01
N PRO A 855 33.79 31.91 38.32
CA PRO A 855 32.72 31.57 39.25
C PRO A 855 31.37 32.14 38.84
N LYS A 856 31.37 33.32 38.20
CA LYS A 856 30.10 33.93 37.70
C LYS A 856 29.45 33.16 36.59
N PHE A 857 30.19 32.36 35.84
CA PHE A 857 29.64 31.47 34.82
C PHE A 857 29.18 30.14 35.44
N VAL A 858 30.03 29.50 36.24
CA VAL A 858 29.75 28.17 36.81
C VAL A 858 28.56 28.20 37.78
N ASP A 859 28.41 29.28 38.55
CA ASP A 859 27.35 29.40 39.56
C ASP A 859 26.03 29.95 39.02
N LYS A 860 26.04 30.63 37.86
CA LYS A 860 24.85 31.30 37.29
C LYS A 860 24.33 30.72 36.00
N ALA A 861 25.13 29.94 35.27
CA ALA A 861 24.67 29.30 34.04
C ALA A 861 23.87 28.03 34.35
N PRO A 862 22.90 27.62 33.46
CA PRO A 862 22.23 26.33 33.58
C PRO A 862 23.25 25.19 33.61
N ALA A 863 23.07 24.21 34.49
CA ALA A 863 23.99 23.06 34.66
C ALA A 863 24.29 22.32 33.32
N ALA A 864 23.31 22.20 32.44
CA ALA A 864 23.49 21.63 31.10
C ALA A 864 24.52 22.41 30.25
N LYS A 865 24.59 23.74 30.39
CA LYS A 865 25.53 24.60 29.66
C LYS A 865 26.96 24.49 30.19
N VAL A 866 27.11 24.33 31.51
CA VAL A 866 28.40 24.10 32.14
C VAL A 866 28.97 22.74 31.74
N GLU A 867 28.12 21.70 31.68
CA GLU A 867 28.51 20.38 31.27
C GLU A 867 28.84 20.31 29.75
N GLU A 868 28.10 21.04 28.92
CA GLU A 868 28.44 21.20 27.49
C GLU A 868 29.83 21.81 27.30
N GLU A 869 30.21 22.84 28.05
CA GLU A 869 31.54 23.47 27.94
C GLU A 869 32.66 22.56 28.53
N ARG A 870 32.37 21.72 29.53
CA ARG A 870 33.30 20.68 30.02
C ARG A 870 33.56 19.62 28.96
N ALA A 871 32.50 19.13 28.33
CA ALA A 871 32.61 18.15 27.25
C ALA A 871 33.37 18.71 26.03
N LYS A 872 33.17 19.99 25.68
CA LYS A 872 33.95 20.66 24.64
C LYS A 872 35.43 20.78 25.03
N LEU A 873 35.74 21.17 26.28
CA LEU A 873 37.12 21.28 26.78
C LEU A 873 37.83 19.91 26.68
N GLN A 874 37.19 18.85 27.12
CA GLN A 874 37.74 17.51 27.04
C GLN A 874 38.00 17.11 25.59
N LYS A 875 37.01 17.28 24.69
CA LYS A 875 37.16 16.99 23.28
C LYS A 875 38.28 17.77 22.60
N TYR A 876 38.41 19.08 22.90
CA TYR A 876 39.50 19.90 22.34
C TYR A 876 40.87 19.47 22.86
N THR A 877 40.98 19.05 24.14
CA THR A 877 42.21 18.55 24.72
C THR A 877 42.66 17.25 24.07
N GLU A 878 41.74 16.31 23.94
CA GLU A 878 42.01 15.02 23.26
C GLU A 878 42.42 15.25 21.79
N THR A 879 41.71 16.11 21.07
CA THR A 879 42.07 16.47 19.68
C THR A 879 43.41 17.14 19.59
N LEU A 880 43.78 18.01 20.54
CA LEU A 880 45.08 18.68 20.57
C LEU A 880 46.22 17.67 20.78
N GLU A 881 46.06 16.68 21.64
CA GLU A 881 47.05 15.62 21.84
C GLU A 881 47.27 14.82 20.52
N GLN A 882 46.19 14.45 19.85
CA GLN A 882 46.28 13.78 18.55
C GLN A 882 47.01 14.63 17.49
N VAL A 883 46.70 15.95 17.41
CA VAL A 883 47.38 16.86 16.50
C VAL A 883 48.86 16.99 16.84
N LYS A 884 49.25 17.06 18.11
CA LYS A 884 50.66 17.12 18.56
C LYS A 884 51.42 15.82 18.25
N GLU A 885 50.78 14.68 18.47
CA GLU A 885 51.34 13.38 18.14
C GLU A 885 51.59 13.27 16.63
N ARG A 886 50.65 13.72 15.83
CA ARG A 886 50.74 13.76 14.38
C ARG A 886 51.86 14.67 13.89
N LEU A 887 52.00 15.87 14.44
CA LEU A 887 53.09 16.77 14.14
C LEU A 887 54.46 16.18 14.53
N ALA A 888 54.55 15.51 15.68
CA ALA A 888 55.80 14.87 16.12
C ALA A 888 56.19 13.68 15.23
N ASN A 889 55.21 12.98 14.67
CA ASN A 889 55.46 11.85 13.74
C ASN A 889 55.84 12.34 12.32
N ILE A 890 55.32 13.48 11.88
CA ILE A 890 55.71 14.07 10.57
C ILE A 890 57.07 14.74 10.65
N ALA A 891 57.52 15.21 11.81
CA ALA A 891 58.82 15.87 12.01
C ALA A 891 60.00 14.88 12.20
N LYS A 892 59.72 13.58 12.34
CA LYS A 892 60.74 12.52 12.35
C LYS A 892 61.03 12.03 10.94
#